data_423c4ba6f9ed1b5467a8d15cece50c5d
#
_entry.id   423c4ba6f9ed1b5467a8d15cece50c5d
#
_cell.length_a   1.000
_cell.length_b   1.000
_cell.length_c   1.000
_cell.angle_alpha   90.00
_cell.angle_beta   90.00
_cell.angle_gamma   90.00
#
_symmetry.space_group_name_H-M   'P 1'
#
loop_
_entity.id
_entity.type
_entity.pdbx_description
1 polymer ?
#
loop_
_entity_poly.entity_id
_entity_poly.type
_entity_poly.pdbx_seq_one_letter_code
_entity_poly.pdbx_strand_id
1 'polypeptide(L)'
;MTNRNPLVTRALSAAFLALLSGSVHGFAATDNTPPPDRFLALHIAQNDAATGQMLYRYGVPFLSIPSHPATKDVIQAGVGVTVKKIFLLGLIETQRPSAWSSPLTYAARYIVGDNLGTIRLHYADGFTQDYPLILGESVWWGLPFYQTREPFPTDARLRNAFERSMRLYPAAQVDDGNYVAVIAPRNSPLASIEIINSPEKHGSVAVAGITVEVAPDARIPGSLPIDAGELTPEFRKFVDEKPLRPAGTDEAASKARLRDLSDAFYSTDADFKSAITAEIPAAYSGPRVTFKGTNQAVALQNAFYANVQDMLDKIDADGTYHTSTRNALAWSGDPRSAGGEFGTFRKNVGVYYGDAWSRDLGRTMQELTELGFLTKTTPTADFAFRSARSWSQNPSLNYKGVPLPPHWNRVINRPDFAQPFENDGHGLIALFIYKIWQRVPDRDAWLRARWPDVKAAGDWIPWQFDHADVTGAKDGVLYTTGESAAGKGYSVYPDAICMTALEALAQMAESIGETQSAALWRDRATKMRAAISARYAITDPKYGRVWTLDDAGWPNQSTVLGPLIFLADYRGFAPQDDDPAWRPVNEAAYQRLIDTYRPVGFYGWAMGYGQGFVTQAALLLDRMKDVTSMLDWTARETYDAQIHSFVVPEGVQVDPTGRYVFRTGDQGNGVQEAEIVKIFRLLIGVDDNHPQRLRIMPRLPYDWSEIAVTKYPALVEQNGNRERALLQYDLRRAGDHMSLEIAADRPLGPVSMRLGPFAKEPAAADVLVNGKHPSDAKIGQSGDSWWMSFITSIGPAAVAAK
;
A
#
# COMPACT_ATOMS: atom_id res chain seq x y z
N MET A 1 -28.77 23.48 19.59
CA MET A 1 -30.23 23.39 19.79
C MET A 1 -30.84 22.73 18.57
N THR A 2 -31.18 21.50 18.71
CA THR A 2 -32.44 20.81 18.36
C THR A 2 -32.24 19.32 18.56
N ASN A 3 -32.92 18.87 19.58
CA ASN A 3 -33.15 17.45 19.91
C ASN A 3 -33.65 16.67 18.70
N ARG A 4 -33.05 15.53 18.38
CA ARG A 4 -33.71 14.46 17.65
C ARG A 4 -33.82 13.22 18.51
N ASN A 5 -35.03 12.84 18.74
CA ASN A 5 -35.55 11.76 19.56
C ASN A 5 -35.13 10.37 19.07
N PRO A 6 -34.68 9.45 19.94
CA PRO A 6 -34.28 8.09 19.54
C PRO A 6 -35.42 7.07 19.50
N LEU A 7 -36.67 7.48 19.26
CA LEU A 7 -37.86 6.60 19.36
C LEU A 7 -38.44 6.11 18.01
N VAL A 8 -37.85 6.44 16.86
CA VAL A 8 -38.40 6.04 15.56
C VAL A 8 -37.76 4.78 14.98
N THR A 9 -36.62 4.33 15.51
CA THR A 9 -35.88 3.19 14.95
C THR A 9 -36.29 1.82 15.53
N ARG A 10 -37.22 1.77 16.48
CA ARG A 10 -37.69 0.49 17.04
C ARG A 10 -39.06 0.00 16.55
N ALA A 11 -39.74 0.76 15.69
CA ALA A 11 -41.08 0.40 15.22
C ALA A 11 -41.13 -0.36 13.89
N LEU A 12 -40.00 -0.48 13.17
CA LEU A 12 -39.93 -1.16 11.86
C LEU A 12 -39.42 -2.61 11.93
N SER A 13 -38.88 -3.05 13.05
CA SER A 13 -38.43 -4.44 13.23
C SER A 13 -39.48 -5.38 13.79
N ALA A 14 -40.60 -4.88 14.26
CA ALA A 14 -41.67 -5.70 14.84
C ALA A 14 -42.78 -6.07 13.85
N ALA A 15 -42.85 -5.47 12.68
CA ALA A 15 -43.92 -5.71 11.69
C ALA A 15 -43.61 -6.85 10.69
N PHE A 16 -42.42 -7.41 10.70
CA PHE A 16 -42.01 -8.49 9.77
C PHE A 16 -42.07 -9.90 10.40
N LEU A 17 -42.37 -10.03 11.69
CA LEU A 17 -42.46 -11.32 12.38
C LEU A 17 -43.91 -11.80 12.61
N ALA A 18 -44.92 -11.07 12.18
CA ALA A 18 -46.32 -11.40 12.46
C ALA A 18 -47.12 -11.96 11.28
N LEU A 19 -46.49 -12.32 10.18
CA LEU A 19 -47.19 -12.81 8.96
C LEU A 19 -46.87 -14.25 8.55
N LEU A 20 -46.28 -15.05 9.43
CA LEU A 20 -46.03 -16.49 9.16
C LEU A 20 -46.64 -17.43 10.21
N SER A 21 -47.82 -17.10 10.77
CA SER A 21 -48.66 -18.06 11.51
C SER A 21 -49.98 -18.26 10.78
N GLY A 22 -49.93 -18.88 9.63
CA GLY A 22 -51.07 -19.41 8.90
C GLY A 22 -51.15 -20.94 9.06
N SER A 23 -52.08 -21.41 9.83
CA SER A 23 -52.38 -22.82 10.07
C SER A 23 -52.66 -23.57 8.75
N VAL A 24 -51.87 -24.60 8.46
CA VAL A 24 -52.21 -25.58 7.43
C VAL A 24 -52.89 -26.76 8.11
N HIS A 25 -54.16 -26.94 7.78
CA HIS A 25 -54.92 -28.17 8.08
C HIS A 25 -54.53 -29.27 7.11
N GLY A 26 -54.36 -30.48 7.66
CA GLY A 26 -53.78 -31.61 6.99
C GLY A 26 -54.69 -32.22 5.88
N PHE A 27 -53.95 -32.76 4.90
CA PHE A 27 -54.41 -33.92 4.14
C PHE A 27 -53.36 -35.01 4.32
N ALA A 28 -53.74 -36.09 4.97
CA ALA A 28 -52.96 -37.29 5.03
C ALA A 28 -53.02 -38.02 3.68
N ALA A 29 -52.02 -37.79 2.84
CA ALA A 29 -51.63 -38.71 1.81
C ALA A 29 -50.52 -39.58 2.36
N THR A 30 -50.71 -40.88 2.42
CA THR A 30 -49.66 -41.84 2.69
C THR A 30 -48.72 -41.88 1.49
N ASP A 31 -47.81 -40.93 1.44
CA ASP A 31 -46.74 -40.91 0.48
C ASP A 31 -45.58 -41.75 1.01
N ASN A 32 -45.30 -42.84 0.31
CA ASN A 32 -44.18 -43.74 0.59
C ASN A 32 -42.83 -43.10 0.21
N THR A 33 -42.74 -41.78 0.21
CA THR A 33 -41.46 -41.06 0.03
C THR A 33 -40.64 -41.25 1.30
N PRO A 34 -39.40 -41.74 1.19
CA PRO A 34 -38.54 -41.85 2.37
C PRO A 34 -38.43 -40.44 3.03
N PRO A 35 -38.39 -40.40 4.36
CA PRO A 35 -38.25 -39.11 5.05
C PRO A 35 -37.03 -38.42 4.56
N PRO A 36 -37.05 -37.07 4.44
CA PRO A 36 -35.93 -36.31 3.93
C PRO A 36 -34.69 -36.53 4.78
N ASP A 37 -33.53 -36.57 4.14
CA ASP A 37 -32.23 -36.69 4.80
C ASP A 37 -32.10 -35.66 5.91
N ARG A 38 -31.32 -36.04 6.94
CA ARG A 38 -31.16 -35.21 8.14
C ARG A 38 -29.79 -34.53 8.16
N PHE A 39 -29.77 -33.25 8.49
CA PHE A 39 -28.56 -32.52 8.76
C PHE A 39 -28.20 -32.56 10.25
N LEU A 40 -26.91 -32.82 10.55
CA LEU A 40 -26.39 -32.80 11.91
C LEU A 40 -25.19 -31.84 11.93
N ALA A 41 -25.33 -30.72 12.68
CA ALA A 41 -24.21 -29.82 12.92
C ALA A 41 -23.28 -30.43 13.98
N LEU A 42 -22.00 -30.55 13.66
CA LEU A 42 -20.99 -31.17 14.51
C LEU A 42 -20.34 -30.16 15.45
N HIS A 43 -20.03 -30.59 16.67
CA HIS A 43 -19.11 -29.88 17.55
C HIS A 43 -17.65 -30.12 17.10
N ILE A 44 -16.88 -29.04 16.99
CA ILE A 44 -15.46 -29.10 16.72
C ILE A 44 -14.75 -29.18 18.08
N ALA A 45 -13.93 -30.21 18.28
CA ALA A 45 -13.43 -30.67 19.58
C ALA A 45 -12.60 -29.69 20.43
N GLN A 46 -12.30 -28.50 19.93
CA GLN A 46 -11.42 -27.54 20.64
C GLN A 46 -12.17 -26.42 21.39
N ASN A 47 -13.50 -26.47 21.47
CA ASN A 47 -14.26 -25.39 22.09
C ASN A 47 -15.25 -25.91 23.14
N ASP A 48 -15.20 -25.28 24.30
CA ASP A 48 -16.24 -25.42 25.33
C ASP A 48 -17.62 -25.13 24.71
N ALA A 49 -18.54 -26.05 24.86
CA ALA A 49 -19.82 -26.20 24.19
C ALA A 49 -20.83 -25.03 24.37
N ALA A 50 -20.41 -23.89 24.92
CA ALA A 50 -21.33 -22.90 25.44
C ALA A 50 -21.69 -21.71 24.52
N THR A 51 -21.05 -21.49 23.35
CA THR A 51 -21.21 -20.23 22.61
C THR A 51 -21.44 -20.34 21.10
N GLY A 52 -21.74 -21.50 20.56
CA GLY A 52 -21.99 -21.63 19.11
C GLY A 52 -23.32 -20.99 18.71
N GLN A 53 -23.32 -20.11 17.75
CA GLN A 53 -24.53 -19.57 17.12
C GLN A 53 -24.93 -20.46 15.94
N MET A 54 -26.23 -20.80 15.86
CA MET A 54 -26.74 -21.50 14.70
C MET A 54 -26.84 -20.57 13.50
N LEU A 55 -26.18 -20.92 12.41
CA LEU A 55 -26.22 -20.22 11.14
C LEU A 55 -26.80 -21.11 10.06
N TYR A 56 -27.63 -20.56 9.18
CA TYR A 56 -28.14 -21.25 8.01
C TYR A 56 -27.51 -20.65 6.75
N ARG A 57 -26.96 -21.51 5.91
CA ARG A 57 -26.43 -21.13 4.59
C ARG A 57 -27.04 -22.03 3.53
N TYR A 58 -27.84 -21.46 2.63
CA TYR A 58 -28.52 -22.19 1.53
C TYR A 58 -29.33 -23.41 1.98
N GLY A 59 -29.93 -23.34 3.16
CA GLY A 59 -30.66 -24.45 3.76
C GLY A 59 -29.83 -25.39 4.62
N VAL A 60 -28.50 -25.28 4.62
CA VAL A 60 -27.62 -26.08 5.49
C VAL A 60 -27.43 -25.36 6.83
N PRO A 61 -27.71 -26.02 7.94
CA PRO A 61 -27.47 -25.51 9.27
C PRO A 61 -26.02 -25.71 9.68
N PHE A 62 -25.38 -24.70 10.26
CA PHE A 62 -24.05 -24.79 10.85
C PHE A 62 -24.08 -24.29 12.29
N LEU A 63 -23.42 -25.03 13.17
CA LEU A 63 -23.08 -24.53 14.49
C LEU A 63 -21.79 -23.69 14.29
N SER A 64 -21.97 -22.37 14.14
CA SER A 64 -20.86 -21.48 13.89
C SER A 64 -20.15 -21.14 15.19
N ILE A 65 -18.86 -21.41 15.18
CA ILE A 65 -17.92 -20.84 16.11
C ILE A 65 -17.24 -19.65 15.45
N PRO A 66 -16.81 -18.62 16.21
CA PRO A 66 -15.94 -17.60 15.68
C PRO A 66 -14.79 -18.30 14.93
N SER A 67 -14.54 -17.93 13.68
CA SER A 67 -13.55 -18.60 12.83
C SER A 67 -12.24 -18.76 13.59
N HIS A 68 -11.94 -19.99 13.97
CA HIS A 68 -10.65 -20.29 14.53
C HIS A 68 -9.70 -20.55 13.37
N PRO A 69 -8.59 -19.81 13.29
CA PRO A 69 -7.47 -20.32 12.55
C PRO A 69 -7.18 -21.71 13.13
N ALA A 70 -7.04 -22.69 12.30
CA ALA A 70 -6.43 -23.92 12.69
C ALA A 70 -5.00 -23.56 13.12
N THR A 71 -4.84 -23.19 14.37
CA THR A 71 -3.54 -23.10 15.01
C THR A 71 -2.96 -24.50 14.93
N LYS A 72 -1.67 -24.65 15.00
CA LYS A 72 -0.81 -25.85 15.00
C LYS A 72 -1.47 -27.22 15.19
N ASP A 73 -2.73 -27.26 15.54
CA ASP A 73 -3.44 -28.42 16.01
C ASP A 73 -4.56 -28.80 15.05
N VAL A 74 -4.67 -30.07 14.87
CA VAL A 74 -5.67 -30.77 14.10
C VAL A 74 -7.07 -30.44 14.64
N ILE A 75 -7.96 -29.96 13.78
CA ILE A 75 -9.39 -29.86 14.10
C ILE A 75 -9.98 -31.26 13.93
N GLN A 76 -10.54 -31.84 14.98
CA GLN A 76 -11.23 -33.13 14.90
C GLN A 76 -12.70 -33.03 15.23
N ALA A 77 -13.52 -33.69 14.44
CA ALA A 77 -14.94 -33.90 14.71
C ALA A 77 -15.28 -35.39 14.62
N GLY A 78 -15.75 -35.98 15.71
CA GLY A 78 -16.19 -37.37 15.74
C GLY A 78 -17.54 -37.56 15.02
N VAL A 79 -17.70 -38.66 14.29
CA VAL A 79 -18.88 -38.94 13.46
C VAL A 79 -19.54 -40.29 13.82
N GLY A 80 -18.91 -41.39 13.56
CA GLY A 80 -19.41 -42.74 13.96
C GLY A 80 -20.53 -43.31 13.11
N VAL A 81 -20.98 -42.66 12.05
CA VAL A 81 -22.08 -43.09 11.17
C VAL A 81 -21.71 -42.95 9.70
N THR A 82 -22.49 -43.60 8.81
CA THR A 82 -22.37 -43.36 7.36
C THR A 82 -22.95 -41.97 7.01
N VAL A 83 -22.13 -41.20 6.32
CA VAL A 83 -22.42 -39.83 5.92
C VAL A 83 -22.64 -39.77 4.42
N LYS A 84 -23.68 -39.08 3.96
CA LYS A 84 -23.96 -38.84 2.55
C LYS A 84 -23.16 -37.69 1.97
N LYS A 85 -23.14 -36.54 2.69
CA LYS A 85 -22.39 -35.35 2.33
C LYS A 85 -21.84 -34.68 3.58
N ILE A 86 -20.70 -34.01 3.44
CA ILE A 86 -20.13 -33.16 4.49
C ILE A 86 -20.09 -31.75 3.93
N PHE A 87 -20.63 -30.83 4.69
CA PHE A 87 -20.61 -29.40 4.39
C PHE A 87 -19.66 -28.72 5.36
N LEU A 88 -18.77 -27.90 4.82
CA LEU A 88 -17.76 -27.17 5.56
C LEU A 88 -17.99 -25.68 5.34
N LEU A 89 -18.17 -24.91 6.40
CA LEU A 89 -18.28 -23.46 6.37
C LEU A 89 -16.94 -22.87 6.78
N GLY A 90 -16.48 -21.88 6.04
CA GLY A 90 -15.18 -21.25 6.25
C GLY A 90 -14.27 -21.47 5.05
N LEU A 91 -13.26 -22.30 5.21
CA LEU A 91 -12.26 -22.66 4.19
C LEU A 91 -11.57 -21.45 3.55
N ILE A 92 -11.22 -20.53 4.40
CA ILE A 92 -10.49 -19.30 4.06
C ILE A 92 -9.11 -19.33 4.72
N GLU A 93 -8.16 -18.68 4.09
CA GLU A 93 -6.87 -18.42 4.68
C GLU A 93 -6.98 -17.21 5.60
N THR A 94 -6.49 -17.31 6.84
CA THR A 94 -6.67 -16.28 7.87
C THR A 94 -5.49 -15.34 8.04
N GLN A 95 -4.30 -15.75 7.61
CA GLN A 95 -3.16 -14.87 7.68
C GLN A 95 -3.19 -13.86 6.54
N ARG A 96 -3.27 -12.61 6.94
CA ARG A 96 -3.08 -11.49 6.04
C ARG A 96 -1.61 -11.39 5.69
N PRO A 97 -1.28 -11.16 4.43
CA PRO A 97 -0.02 -10.56 4.13
C PRO A 97 0.06 -9.25 4.92
N SER A 98 1.03 -9.11 5.81
CA SER A 98 1.26 -7.83 6.48
C SER A 98 2.06 -6.92 5.57
N ALA A 99 1.60 -5.69 5.42
CA ALA A 99 2.26 -4.65 4.68
C ALA A 99 3.72 -4.49 5.06
N TRP A 100 4.09 -4.78 6.20
CA TRP A 100 5.38 -4.52 6.78
C TRP A 100 6.27 -5.77 6.92
N SER A 101 5.92 -6.85 6.24
CA SER A 101 6.73 -8.06 6.26
C SER A 101 7.97 -7.92 5.40
N SER A 102 9.10 -8.41 5.87
CA SER A 102 10.31 -8.51 5.05
C SER A 102 10.06 -9.34 3.77
N PRO A 103 10.60 -8.95 2.61
CA PRO A 103 10.52 -9.75 1.39
C PRO A 103 10.97 -11.18 1.57
N LEU A 104 11.94 -11.41 2.46
CA LEU A 104 12.45 -12.76 2.74
C LEU A 104 11.43 -13.64 3.47
N THR A 105 10.64 -13.07 4.36
CA THR A 105 9.49 -13.74 4.98
C THR A 105 8.30 -13.82 4.04
N TYR A 106 8.25 -12.93 3.07
CA TYR A 106 7.14 -12.77 2.16
C TYR A 106 7.18 -13.77 1.00
N ALA A 107 8.36 -14.09 0.49
CA ALA A 107 8.57 -15.14 -0.52
C ALA A 107 8.06 -16.53 -0.08
N ALA A 108 7.74 -16.70 1.21
CA ALA A 108 7.14 -17.89 1.77
C ALA A 108 5.61 -17.90 1.79
N ARG A 109 4.93 -16.87 1.24
CA ARG A 109 3.47 -16.78 1.29
C ARG A 109 2.79 -17.44 0.11
N TYR A 110 1.45 -17.49 0.21
CA TYR A 110 0.65 -18.34 -0.67
C TYR A 110 0.28 -17.65 -1.96
N ILE A 111 0.38 -18.39 -3.03
CA ILE A 111 -0.19 -18.07 -4.33
C ILE A 111 -1.20 -19.15 -4.72
N VAL A 112 -2.03 -18.84 -5.72
CA VAL A 112 -2.95 -19.81 -6.30
C VAL A 112 -2.19 -21.08 -6.69
N GLY A 113 -2.66 -22.22 -6.22
CA GLY A 113 -2.02 -23.53 -6.40
C GLY A 113 -1.23 -24.05 -5.18
N ASP A 114 -0.98 -23.19 -4.17
CA ASP A 114 -0.33 -23.66 -2.94
C ASP A 114 -1.25 -24.57 -2.12
N ASN A 115 -0.68 -25.61 -1.56
CA ASN A 115 -1.38 -26.50 -0.64
C ASN A 115 -1.24 -25.95 0.80
N LEU A 116 -2.35 -25.52 1.39
CA LEU A 116 -2.41 -24.96 2.73
C LEU A 116 -2.77 -25.97 3.82
N GLY A 117 -3.10 -27.20 3.44
CA GLY A 117 -3.49 -28.22 4.39
C GLY A 117 -4.24 -29.39 3.75
N THR A 118 -4.86 -30.19 4.59
CA THR A 118 -5.59 -31.38 4.17
C THR A 118 -6.81 -31.60 5.06
N ILE A 119 -7.95 -31.93 4.46
CA ILE A 119 -9.07 -32.54 5.18
C ILE A 119 -8.91 -34.05 5.05
N ARG A 120 -8.76 -34.73 6.18
CA ARG A 120 -8.63 -36.17 6.22
C ARG A 120 -9.88 -36.78 6.81
N LEU A 121 -10.47 -37.72 6.07
CA LEU A 121 -11.56 -38.55 6.53
C LEU A 121 -11.04 -39.90 7.03
N HIS A 122 -11.34 -40.20 8.29
CA HIS A 122 -11.03 -41.52 8.89
C HIS A 122 -12.29 -42.35 8.90
N TYR A 123 -12.25 -43.52 8.29
CA TYR A 123 -13.37 -44.47 8.24
C TYR A 123 -13.24 -45.53 9.32
N ALA A 124 -14.35 -46.09 9.75
CA ALA A 124 -14.38 -47.12 10.81
C ALA A 124 -13.63 -48.41 10.45
N ASP A 125 -13.43 -48.69 9.16
CA ASP A 125 -12.66 -49.82 8.65
C ASP A 125 -11.15 -49.54 8.59
N GLY A 126 -10.67 -48.42 9.11
CA GLY A 126 -9.28 -48.00 9.12
C GLY A 126 -8.80 -47.35 7.81
N PHE A 127 -9.63 -47.27 6.79
CA PHE A 127 -9.31 -46.51 5.59
C PHE A 127 -9.27 -45.00 5.87
N THR A 128 -8.37 -44.31 5.20
CA THR A 128 -8.29 -42.84 5.25
C THR A 128 -8.39 -42.27 3.85
N GLN A 129 -8.99 -41.05 3.74
CA GLN A 129 -9.10 -40.35 2.46
C GLN A 129 -8.79 -38.86 2.67
N ASP A 130 -7.81 -38.37 1.91
CA ASP A 130 -7.32 -37.02 2.01
C ASP A 130 -7.91 -36.14 0.92
N TYR A 131 -8.30 -34.91 1.30
CA TYR A 131 -8.75 -33.84 0.42
C TYR A 131 -7.82 -32.65 0.57
N PRO A 132 -6.99 -32.34 -0.42
CA PRO A 132 -6.02 -31.24 -0.32
C PRO A 132 -6.73 -29.90 -0.27
N LEU A 133 -6.22 -28.99 0.56
CA LEU A 133 -6.69 -27.62 0.70
C LEU A 133 -5.81 -26.70 -0.16
N ILE A 134 -6.16 -26.59 -1.44
CA ILE A 134 -5.40 -25.87 -2.45
C ILE A 134 -6.00 -24.48 -2.65
N LEU A 135 -5.18 -23.44 -2.52
CA LEU A 135 -5.60 -22.07 -2.77
C LEU A 135 -6.01 -21.87 -4.24
N GLY A 136 -7.23 -21.38 -4.45
CA GLY A 136 -7.81 -21.24 -5.79
C GLY A 136 -8.65 -22.44 -6.24
N GLU A 137 -8.70 -23.54 -5.44
CA GLU A 137 -9.63 -24.65 -5.68
C GLU A 137 -10.52 -24.93 -4.47
N SER A 138 -9.96 -25.23 -3.32
CA SER A 138 -10.66 -25.63 -2.10
C SER A 138 -10.46 -24.68 -0.92
N VAL A 139 -9.67 -23.64 -1.10
CA VAL A 139 -9.43 -22.55 -0.14
C VAL A 139 -9.35 -21.24 -0.91
N TRP A 140 -9.76 -20.15 -0.27
CA TRP A 140 -9.57 -18.81 -0.77
C TRP A 140 -9.08 -17.90 0.35
N TRP A 141 -8.62 -16.68 0.03
CA TRP A 141 -8.21 -15.73 1.04
C TRP A 141 -9.38 -15.31 1.92
N GLY A 142 -9.12 -15.20 3.19
CA GLY A 142 -10.02 -14.61 4.17
C GLY A 142 -10.19 -13.12 3.96
N LEU A 143 -10.60 -12.45 5.00
CA LEU A 143 -10.83 -11.00 4.96
C LEU A 143 -9.72 -10.29 4.22
N PRO A 144 -10.08 -9.64 3.15
CA PRO A 144 -9.16 -9.13 2.21
C PRO A 144 -8.44 -7.90 2.73
N PHE A 145 -7.26 -7.83 2.36
CA PHE A 145 -6.89 -6.59 1.76
C PHE A 145 -7.47 -6.65 0.33
N TYR A 146 -8.69 -6.20 0.19
CA TYR A 146 -9.32 -5.61 -0.96
C TYR A 146 -9.61 -6.45 -2.18
N GLN A 147 -8.65 -7.01 -2.84
CA GLN A 147 -8.81 -7.43 -4.23
C GLN A 147 -8.88 -8.93 -4.40
N THR A 148 -8.64 -9.65 -3.33
CA THR A 148 -8.50 -11.10 -3.35
C THR A 148 -9.76 -11.84 -2.96
N ARG A 149 -10.81 -11.11 -2.61
CA ARG A 149 -12.01 -11.72 -2.04
C ARG A 149 -12.80 -12.51 -3.06
N GLU A 150 -12.92 -11.98 -4.24
CA GLU A 150 -13.58 -12.62 -5.38
C GLU A 150 -13.10 -11.99 -6.69
N PRO A 151 -13.25 -12.70 -7.81
CA PRO A 151 -12.95 -12.15 -9.13
C PRO A 151 -13.87 -10.97 -9.45
N PHE A 152 -13.34 -9.99 -10.13
CA PHE A 152 -14.11 -8.81 -10.52
C PHE A 152 -15.14 -9.19 -11.59
N PRO A 153 -16.41 -8.81 -11.43
CA PRO A 153 -17.49 -9.23 -12.33
C PRO A 153 -17.28 -8.81 -13.79
N THR A 154 -16.51 -7.77 -14.03
CA THR A 154 -16.26 -7.24 -15.37
C THR A 154 -15.20 -8.00 -16.14
N ASP A 155 -14.26 -8.66 -15.46
CA ASP A 155 -13.29 -9.50 -16.13
C ASP A 155 -13.88 -10.89 -16.37
N ALA A 156 -14.35 -11.12 -17.60
CA ALA A 156 -14.93 -12.38 -17.99
C ALA A 156 -13.89 -13.53 -18.00
N ARG A 157 -12.63 -13.24 -18.32
CA ARG A 157 -11.55 -14.24 -18.32
C ARG A 157 -11.31 -14.73 -16.89
N LEU A 158 -11.11 -13.79 -15.97
CA LEU A 158 -10.87 -14.10 -14.56
C LEU A 158 -12.08 -14.83 -13.96
N ARG A 159 -13.30 -14.32 -14.16
CA ARG A 159 -14.52 -14.96 -13.66
C ARG A 159 -14.65 -16.39 -14.17
N ASN A 160 -14.49 -16.62 -15.46
CA ASN A 160 -14.58 -17.95 -16.04
C ASN A 160 -13.49 -18.89 -15.53
N ALA A 161 -12.26 -18.41 -15.36
CA ALA A 161 -11.18 -19.21 -14.78
C ALA A 161 -11.46 -19.57 -13.32
N PHE A 162 -11.95 -18.61 -12.54
CA PHE A 162 -12.35 -18.82 -11.14
C PHE A 162 -13.48 -19.85 -11.05
N GLU A 163 -14.56 -19.69 -11.81
CA GLU A 163 -15.70 -20.62 -11.82
C GLU A 163 -15.31 -22.05 -12.23
N ARG A 164 -14.34 -22.19 -13.15
CA ARG A 164 -13.84 -23.52 -13.52
C ARG A 164 -12.98 -24.16 -12.43
N SER A 165 -12.20 -23.37 -11.71
CA SER A 165 -11.26 -23.86 -10.71
C SER A 165 -11.93 -24.09 -9.35
N MET A 166 -12.66 -23.09 -8.85
CA MET A 166 -13.17 -23.08 -7.49
C MET A 166 -14.24 -24.14 -7.21
N ARG A 167 -14.08 -24.78 -6.05
CA ARG A 167 -15.02 -25.74 -5.44
C ARG A 167 -15.55 -25.23 -4.11
N LEU A 168 -15.62 -23.93 -3.99
CA LEU A 168 -16.22 -23.21 -2.88
C LEU A 168 -17.40 -22.40 -3.38
N TYR A 169 -18.48 -22.41 -2.62
CA TYR A 169 -19.66 -21.60 -2.88
C TYR A 169 -19.65 -20.41 -1.94
N PRO A 170 -19.71 -19.17 -2.42
CA PRO A 170 -19.67 -18.00 -1.56
C PRO A 170 -20.83 -18.04 -0.55
N ALA A 171 -20.56 -17.76 0.72
CA ALA A 171 -21.61 -17.56 1.70
C ALA A 171 -22.46 -16.34 1.32
N ALA A 172 -23.75 -16.38 1.64
CA ALA A 172 -24.76 -15.45 1.12
C ALA A 172 -24.52 -13.98 1.43
N GLN A 173 -23.59 -13.67 2.33
CA GLN A 173 -23.21 -12.29 2.64
C GLN A 173 -21.72 -12.11 2.36
N VAL A 174 -21.44 -11.15 1.51
CA VAL A 174 -20.08 -10.70 1.20
C VAL A 174 -19.32 -10.30 2.47
N ASP A 175 -20.01 -10.00 3.54
CA ASP A 175 -19.48 -9.43 4.77
C ASP A 175 -18.85 -10.43 5.75
N ASP A 176 -19.18 -11.72 5.72
CA ASP A 176 -18.58 -12.68 6.65
C ASP A 176 -17.40 -13.46 6.05
N GLY A 177 -17.11 -13.26 4.76
CA GLY A 177 -15.91 -13.81 4.10
C GLY A 177 -15.84 -15.32 4.03
N ASN A 178 -16.92 -16.03 4.39
CA ASN A 178 -16.96 -17.48 4.43
C ASN A 178 -17.42 -18.06 3.10
N TYR A 179 -17.00 -19.30 2.89
CA TYR A 179 -17.44 -20.15 1.78
C TYR A 179 -18.03 -21.43 2.32
N VAL A 180 -18.79 -22.12 1.48
CA VAL A 180 -19.26 -23.47 1.75
C VAL A 180 -18.59 -24.42 0.78
N ALA A 181 -17.91 -25.43 1.30
CA ALA A 181 -17.40 -26.56 0.53
C ALA A 181 -18.20 -27.82 0.83
N VAL A 182 -18.23 -28.75 -0.12
CA VAL A 182 -18.95 -30.03 0.00
C VAL A 182 -18.01 -31.18 -0.27
N ILE A 183 -18.05 -32.20 0.56
CA ILE A 183 -17.38 -33.47 0.33
C ILE A 183 -18.44 -34.55 0.16
N ALA A 184 -18.27 -35.40 -0.86
CA ALA A 184 -19.03 -36.60 -1.04
C ALA A 184 -18.15 -37.79 -0.56
N PRO A 185 -18.28 -38.25 0.70
CA PRO A 185 -17.47 -39.33 1.22
C PRO A 185 -17.90 -40.69 0.62
N ARG A 186 -17.03 -41.70 0.75
CA ARG A 186 -17.45 -43.05 0.36
C ARG A 186 -18.57 -43.59 1.26
N ASN A 187 -19.41 -44.44 0.75
CA ASN A 187 -20.51 -45.07 1.47
C ASN A 187 -19.99 -46.11 2.50
N SER A 188 -19.42 -45.60 3.61
CA SER A 188 -18.90 -46.39 4.73
C SER A 188 -18.98 -45.55 6.00
N PRO A 189 -19.14 -46.18 7.18
CA PRO A 189 -19.16 -45.42 8.43
C PRO A 189 -17.90 -44.58 8.59
N LEU A 190 -18.07 -43.29 8.81
CA LEU A 190 -17.03 -42.29 9.03
C LEU A 190 -16.73 -42.22 10.51
N ALA A 191 -15.50 -42.48 10.93
CA ALA A 191 -15.10 -42.38 12.34
C ALA A 191 -14.89 -40.91 12.75
N SER A 192 -14.13 -40.15 11.96
CA SER A 192 -13.87 -38.73 12.25
C SER A 192 -13.47 -37.96 11.01
N ILE A 193 -13.57 -36.62 11.12
CA ILE A 193 -13.07 -35.63 10.16
C ILE A 193 -11.93 -34.90 10.85
N GLU A 194 -10.79 -34.84 10.18
CA GLU A 194 -9.58 -34.15 10.64
C GLU A 194 -9.18 -33.07 9.64
N ILE A 195 -8.84 -31.86 10.11
CA ILE A 195 -8.34 -30.78 9.29
C ILE A 195 -6.93 -30.46 9.75
N ILE A 196 -5.96 -30.60 8.85
CA ILE A 196 -4.54 -30.52 9.11
C ILE A 196 -3.96 -29.37 8.31
N ASN A 197 -3.27 -28.43 8.96
CA ASN A 197 -2.55 -27.37 8.27
C ASN A 197 -1.26 -27.90 7.61
N SER A 198 -0.88 -27.28 6.49
CA SER A 198 0.41 -27.58 5.86
C SER A 198 1.55 -27.09 6.76
N PRO A 199 2.54 -27.95 7.06
CA PRO A 199 3.72 -27.54 7.83
C PRO A 199 4.66 -26.62 7.04
N GLU A 200 4.52 -26.57 5.74
CA GLU A 200 5.43 -25.84 4.84
C GLU A 200 5.02 -24.37 4.64
N LYS A 201 3.80 -24.01 5.04
CA LYS A 201 3.24 -22.65 4.82
C LYS A 201 2.86 -21.98 6.14
N HIS A 202 3.16 -20.70 6.24
CA HIS A 202 2.80 -19.88 7.38
C HIS A 202 1.37 -19.36 7.24
N GLY A 203 0.39 -20.20 7.29
CA GLY A 203 -1.00 -19.81 7.24
C GLY A 203 -1.90 -20.89 7.82
N SER A 204 -3.10 -20.52 8.09
CA SER A 204 -4.09 -21.44 8.60
C SER A 204 -5.39 -21.30 7.87
N VAL A 205 -5.95 -22.45 7.50
CA VAL A 205 -7.30 -22.51 6.98
C VAL A 205 -8.28 -22.29 8.11
N ALA A 206 -9.17 -21.32 7.96
CA ALA A 206 -10.24 -21.06 8.92
C ALA A 206 -11.46 -21.92 8.61
N VAL A 207 -11.93 -22.65 9.60
CA VAL A 207 -13.18 -23.43 9.53
C VAL A 207 -14.12 -22.91 10.59
N ALA A 208 -15.30 -22.46 10.16
CA ALA A 208 -16.33 -21.88 11.04
C ALA A 208 -17.41 -22.87 11.44
N GLY A 209 -17.59 -23.96 10.71
CA GLY A 209 -18.58 -24.98 11.04
C GLY A 209 -18.51 -26.20 10.15
N ILE A 210 -18.94 -27.35 10.67
CA ILE A 210 -19.04 -28.63 9.95
C ILE A 210 -20.45 -29.20 10.15
N THR A 211 -21.08 -29.57 9.03
CA THR A 211 -22.39 -30.21 9.03
C THR A 211 -22.37 -31.46 8.16
N VAL A 212 -23.00 -32.50 8.61
CA VAL A 212 -23.12 -33.75 7.86
C VAL A 212 -24.56 -34.07 7.50
N GLU A 213 -24.75 -34.55 6.30
CA GLU A 213 -26.03 -35.11 5.82
C GLU A 213 -25.99 -36.64 6.04
N VAL A 214 -27.00 -37.13 6.76
CA VAL A 214 -27.08 -38.54 7.17
C VAL A 214 -28.47 -39.08 6.96
N ALA A 215 -28.64 -40.41 7.10
CA ALA A 215 -29.95 -41.04 7.09
C ALA A 215 -30.81 -40.51 8.27
N PRO A 216 -32.17 -40.53 8.13
CA PRO A 216 -33.05 -39.90 9.11
C PRO A 216 -32.98 -40.49 10.54
N ASP A 217 -32.56 -41.73 10.63
CA ASP A 217 -32.41 -42.49 11.88
C ASP A 217 -31.00 -42.37 12.49
N ALA A 218 -30.05 -41.84 11.76
CA ALA A 218 -28.68 -41.73 12.25
C ALA A 218 -28.58 -40.75 13.44
N ARG A 219 -27.66 -41.07 14.35
CA ARG A 219 -27.39 -40.25 15.55
C ARG A 219 -25.88 -40.12 15.71
N ILE A 220 -25.44 -38.90 15.97
CA ILE A 220 -24.06 -38.60 16.35
C ILE A 220 -24.07 -37.99 17.74
N PRO A 221 -23.39 -38.60 18.73
CA PRO A 221 -23.36 -38.05 20.11
C PRO A 221 -22.84 -36.62 20.10
N GLY A 222 -23.55 -35.74 20.81
CA GLY A 222 -23.19 -34.32 20.91
C GLY A 222 -23.56 -33.45 19.70
N SER A 223 -24.00 -34.02 18.58
CA SER A 223 -24.49 -33.21 17.46
C SER A 223 -25.88 -32.62 17.74
N LEU A 224 -26.13 -31.45 17.16
CA LEU A 224 -27.50 -30.85 17.20
C LEU A 224 -28.28 -31.29 15.96
N PRO A 225 -29.37 -32.03 16.11
CA PRO A 225 -30.28 -32.34 15.02
C PRO A 225 -31.11 -31.10 14.69
N ILE A 226 -31.16 -30.77 13.41
CA ILE A 226 -31.85 -29.59 12.94
C ILE A 226 -32.73 -30.00 11.76
N ASP A 227 -33.95 -29.53 11.72
CA ASP A 227 -34.81 -29.66 10.56
C ASP A 227 -34.16 -28.94 9.39
N ALA A 228 -33.92 -29.70 8.35
CA ALA A 228 -33.27 -29.18 7.14
C ALA A 228 -34.14 -28.10 6.51
N GLY A 229 -33.51 -26.95 6.22
CA GLY A 229 -34.05 -26.05 5.22
C GLY A 229 -33.90 -26.69 3.82
N GLU A 230 -34.77 -26.28 2.92
CA GLU A 230 -34.62 -26.73 1.53
C GLU A 230 -33.37 -26.06 0.89
N LEU A 231 -32.51 -26.89 0.28
CA LEU A 231 -31.36 -26.34 -0.46
C LEU A 231 -31.86 -25.49 -1.63
N THR A 232 -31.29 -24.30 -1.81
CA THR A 232 -31.61 -23.51 -3.01
C THR A 232 -31.24 -24.29 -4.28
N PRO A 233 -31.96 -24.13 -5.39
CA PRO A 233 -31.72 -24.88 -6.61
C PRO A 233 -30.26 -24.72 -7.13
N GLU A 234 -29.72 -23.49 -7.06
CA GLU A 234 -28.36 -23.18 -7.49
C GLU A 234 -27.33 -23.87 -6.61
N PHE A 235 -27.56 -23.86 -5.30
CA PHE A 235 -26.65 -24.51 -4.37
C PHE A 235 -26.72 -26.03 -4.49
N ARG A 236 -27.90 -26.60 -4.70
CA ARG A 236 -28.07 -28.05 -4.99
C ARG A 236 -27.27 -28.47 -6.20
N LYS A 237 -27.37 -27.71 -7.29
CA LYS A 237 -26.53 -27.94 -8.49
C LYS A 237 -25.04 -27.92 -8.15
N PHE A 238 -24.59 -26.93 -7.40
CA PHE A 238 -23.18 -26.84 -6.96
C PHE A 238 -22.77 -28.07 -6.13
N VAL A 239 -23.59 -28.48 -5.20
CA VAL A 239 -23.37 -29.66 -4.33
C VAL A 239 -23.15 -30.94 -5.13
N ASP A 240 -23.84 -31.11 -6.24
CA ASP A 240 -23.73 -32.30 -7.09
C ASP A 240 -22.56 -32.20 -8.10
N GLU A 241 -22.27 -31.02 -8.62
CA GLU A 241 -21.28 -30.83 -9.68
C GLU A 241 -19.86 -30.52 -9.16
N LYS A 242 -19.72 -29.92 -7.98
CA LYS A 242 -18.45 -29.37 -7.47
C LYS A 242 -18.04 -29.82 -6.07
N PRO A 243 -18.21 -31.08 -5.66
CA PRO A 243 -17.64 -31.52 -4.40
C PRO A 243 -16.09 -31.41 -4.44
N LEU A 244 -15.49 -31.25 -3.27
CA LEU A 244 -14.03 -31.35 -3.13
C LEU A 244 -13.57 -32.72 -3.62
N ARG A 245 -12.39 -32.75 -4.18
CA ARG A 245 -11.80 -33.96 -4.77
C ARG A 245 -10.80 -34.61 -3.83
N PRO A 246 -10.83 -35.92 -3.68
CA PRO A 246 -9.79 -36.62 -2.95
C PRO A 246 -8.44 -36.50 -3.67
N ALA A 247 -7.36 -36.60 -2.89
CA ALA A 247 -6.00 -36.61 -3.40
C ALA A 247 -5.81 -37.74 -4.44
N GLY A 248 -5.02 -37.46 -5.44
CA GLY A 248 -4.79 -38.39 -6.56
C GLY A 248 -5.88 -38.41 -7.63
N THR A 249 -6.96 -37.62 -7.46
CA THR A 249 -8.05 -37.57 -8.44
C THR A 249 -7.91 -36.32 -9.33
N ASP A 250 -7.79 -36.53 -10.64
CA ASP A 250 -7.81 -35.46 -11.65
C ASP A 250 -6.74 -34.36 -11.44
N GLU A 251 -5.57 -34.73 -10.89
CA GLU A 251 -4.51 -33.77 -10.56
C GLU A 251 -4.01 -32.96 -11.75
N ALA A 252 -3.87 -33.59 -12.91
CA ALA A 252 -3.40 -32.91 -14.10
C ALA A 252 -4.39 -31.80 -14.56
N ALA A 253 -5.68 -32.12 -14.53
CA ALA A 253 -6.72 -31.16 -14.88
C ALA A 253 -6.90 -30.08 -13.79
N SER A 254 -6.71 -30.42 -12.50
CA SER A 254 -6.69 -29.44 -11.41
C SER A 254 -5.54 -28.46 -11.60
N LYS A 255 -4.32 -28.95 -11.83
CA LYS A 255 -3.14 -28.11 -12.13
C LYS A 255 -3.36 -27.21 -13.34
N ALA A 256 -4.00 -27.71 -14.39
CA ALA A 256 -4.30 -26.91 -15.57
C ALA A 256 -5.29 -25.76 -15.27
N ARG A 257 -6.35 -26.05 -14.50
CA ARG A 257 -7.33 -25.02 -14.08
C ARG A 257 -6.71 -23.98 -13.14
N LEU A 258 -5.87 -24.41 -12.20
CA LEU A 258 -5.16 -23.52 -11.30
C LEU A 258 -4.17 -22.61 -12.04
N ARG A 259 -3.49 -23.17 -13.05
CA ARG A 259 -2.63 -22.37 -13.92
C ARG A 259 -3.43 -21.33 -14.72
N ASP A 260 -4.56 -21.72 -15.30
CA ASP A 260 -5.44 -20.83 -16.02
C ASP A 260 -5.98 -19.71 -15.11
N LEU A 261 -6.34 -20.06 -13.87
CA LEU A 261 -6.73 -19.08 -12.85
C LEU A 261 -5.56 -18.15 -12.48
N SER A 262 -4.36 -18.66 -12.29
CA SER A 262 -3.17 -17.86 -12.00
C SER A 262 -2.84 -16.90 -13.13
N ASP A 263 -2.86 -17.39 -14.37
CA ASP A 263 -2.60 -16.58 -15.57
C ASP A 263 -3.69 -15.51 -15.80
N ALA A 264 -4.90 -15.71 -15.24
CA ALA A 264 -5.97 -14.74 -15.28
C ALA A 264 -5.97 -13.76 -14.10
N PHE A 265 -5.50 -14.19 -12.92
CA PHE A 265 -5.58 -13.43 -11.67
C PHE A 265 -4.34 -12.56 -11.41
N TYR A 266 -3.16 -13.05 -11.76
CA TYR A 266 -1.92 -12.33 -11.56
C TYR A 266 -1.45 -11.63 -12.83
N SER A 267 -0.73 -10.53 -12.65
CA SER A 267 0.02 -9.94 -13.75
C SER A 267 1.19 -10.84 -14.12
N THR A 268 1.34 -11.13 -15.40
CA THR A 268 2.39 -12.00 -15.92
C THR A 268 3.40 -11.23 -16.76
N ASP A 269 4.57 -11.80 -16.97
CA ASP A 269 5.55 -11.27 -17.92
C ASP A 269 4.99 -11.13 -19.34
N ALA A 270 4.08 -12.02 -19.76
CA ALA A 270 3.48 -11.95 -21.08
C ALA A 270 2.56 -10.73 -21.20
N ASP A 271 1.79 -10.41 -20.17
CA ASP A 271 0.95 -9.22 -20.13
C ASP A 271 1.81 -7.96 -20.17
N PHE A 272 2.86 -7.90 -19.36
CA PHE A 272 3.77 -6.77 -19.30
C PHE A 272 4.60 -6.58 -20.60
N LYS A 273 4.99 -7.66 -21.26
CA LYS A 273 5.72 -7.62 -22.54
C LYS A 273 4.84 -7.34 -23.75
N SER A 274 3.51 -7.37 -23.61
CA SER A 274 2.61 -6.89 -24.64
C SER A 274 2.88 -5.40 -24.90
N ALA A 275 2.60 -4.93 -26.11
CA ALA A 275 2.82 -3.53 -26.43
C ALA A 275 1.98 -2.62 -25.53
N ILE A 276 2.64 -1.85 -24.68
CA ILE A 276 2.00 -0.88 -23.79
C ILE A 276 1.87 0.44 -24.55
N THR A 277 0.66 0.98 -24.59
CA THR A 277 0.37 2.27 -25.20
C THR A 277 0.43 3.36 -24.13
N ALA A 278 1.01 4.52 -24.46
CA ALA A 278 1.02 5.67 -23.56
C ALA A 278 -0.39 6.22 -23.34
N GLU A 279 -0.78 6.32 -22.07
CA GLU A 279 -2.11 6.80 -21.66
C GLU A 279 -1.97 8.02 -20.76
N ILE A 280 -2.82 9.01 -20.97
CA ILE A 280 -2.92 10.19 -20.11
C ILE A 280 -4.38 10.32 -19.68
N PRO A 281 -4.70 10.31 -18.39
CA PRO A 281 -6.07 10.48 -17.93
C PRO A 281 -6.68 11.78 -18.46
N ALA A 282 -7.93 11.71 -18.93
CA ALA A 282 -8.58 12.86 -19.57
C ALA A 282 -8.70 14.09 -18.66
N ALA A 283 -8.82 13.87 -17.37
CA ALA A 283 -8.91 14.93 -16.35
C ALA A 283 -7.55 15.54 -15.99
N TYR A 284 -6.44 14.95 -16.42
CA TYR A 284 -5.10 15.37 -16.01
C TYR A 284 -4.72 16.72 -16.63
N SER A 285 -4.38 17.69 -15.77
CA SER A 285 -4.05 19.06 -16.18
C SER A 285 -2.63 19.53 -15.77
N GLY A 286 -1.83 18.64 -15.18
CA GLY A 286 -0.50 18.96 -14.66
C GLY A 286 0.62 18.98 -15.71
N PRO A 287 1.89 18.94 -15.26
CA PRO A 287 3.05 18.83 -16.14
C PRO A 287 3.01 17.56 -16.96
N ARG A 288 3.41 17.61 -18.21
CA ARG A 288 3.42 16.44 -19.06
C ARG A 288 4.83 15.88 -19.16
N VAL A 289 4.92 14.56 -19.05
CA VAL A 289 6.17 13.81 -19.20
C VAL A 289 6.04 12.78 -20.30
N THR A 290 7.15 12.47 -20.95
CA THR A 290 7.25 11.39 -21.93
C THR A 290 8.53 10.62 -21.65
N PHE A 291 8.41 9.31 -21.56
CA PHE A 291 9.52 8.38 -21.39
C PHE A 291 9.53 7.40 -22.58
N LYS A 292 10.69 7.25 -23.24
CA LYS A 292 10.81 6.34 -24.38
C LYS A 292 12.07 5.48 -24.30
N GLY A 293 12.04 4.40 -25.07
CA GLY A 293 13.14 3.46 -25.23
C GLY A 293 12.73 2.02 -25.03
N THR A 294 11.90 1.78 -24.04
CA THR A 294 11.44 0.44 -23.66
C THR A 294 9.93 0.45 -23.32
N ASN A 295 9.31 -0.74 -23.25
CA ASN A 295 7.94 -0.86 -22.74
C ASN A 295 7.86 -0.43 -21.28
N GLN A 296 8.91 -0.67 -20.49
CA GLN A 296 9.00 -0.23 -19.11
C GLN A 296 8.94 1.29 -18.99
N ALA A 297 9.61 2.02 -19.87
CA ALA A 297 9.55 3.48 -19.89
C ALA A 297 8.10 3.97 -20.11
N VAL A 298 7.37 3.36 -21.03
CA VAL A 298 5.97 3.69 -21.31
C VAL A 298 5.08 3.29 -20.12
N ALA A 299 5.29 2.13 -19.52
CA ALA A 299 4.56 1.70 -18.32
C ALA A 299 4.75 2.68 -17.16
N LEU A 300 5.99 3.14 -16.94
CA LEU A 300 6.31 4.12 -15.89
C LEU A 300 5.75 5.51 -16.20
N GLN A 301 5.68 5.90 -17.48
CA GLN A 301 4.95 7.10 -17.88
C GLN A 301 3.46 6.99 -17.50
N ASN A 302 2.83 5.86 -17.79
CA ASN A 302 1.44 5.62 -17.41
C ASN A 302 1.27 5.62 -15.88
N ALA A 303 2.22 5.00 -15.16
CA ALA A 303 2.24 5.03 -13.69
C ALA A 303 2.35 6.46 -13.13
N PHE A 304 3.18 7.32 -13.74
CA PHE A 304 3.23 8.73 -13.34
C PHE A 304 1.84 9.39 -13.42
N TYR A 305 1.18 9.29 -14.56
CA TYR A 305 -0.12 9.92 -14.76
C TYR A 305 -1.22 9.32 -13.92
N ALA A 306 -1.28 7.99 -13.82
CA ALA A 306 -2.29 7.29 -13.05
C ALA A 306 -2.22 7.66 -11.56
N ASN A 307 -1.02 7.62 -10.98
CA ASN A 307 -0.86 7.91 -9.56
C ASN A 307 -1.04 9.40 -9.24
N VAL A 308 -0.54 10.32 -10.07
CA VAL A 308 -0.79 11.75 -9.85
C VAL A 308 -2.28 12.07 -9.95
N GLN A 309 -3.00 11.49 -10.92
CA GLN A 309 -4.44 11.69 -11.02
C GLN A 309 -5.18 11.09 -9.82
N ASP A 310 -4.82 9.89 -9.40
CA ASP A 310 -5.43 9.25 -8.23
C ASP A 310 -5.20 10.04 -6.94
N MET A 311 -3.98 10.54 -6.74
CA MET A 311 -3.69 11.43 -5.61
C MET A 311 -4.55 12.72 -5.63
N LEU A 312 -4.82 13.29 -6.82
CA LEU A 312 -5.70 14.45 -6.96
C LEU A 312 -7.16 14.12 -6.65
N ASP A 313 -7.62 12.96 -7.04
CA ASP A 313 -9.00 12.50 -6.83
C ASP A 313 -9.31 12.18 -5.36
N LYS A 314 -8.28 12.03 -4.53
CA LYS A 314 -8.38 11.86 -3.07
C LYS A 314 -8.70 13.15 -2.32
N ILE A 315 -8.66 14.31 -2.98
CA ILE A 315 -8.84 15.61 -2.36
C ILE A 315 -10.21 16.19 -2.72
N ASP A 316 -11.03 16.41 -1.71
CA ASP A 316 -12.33 17.07 -1.85
C ASP A 316 -12.19 18.56 -2.18
N ALA A 317 -13.31 19.18 -2.57
CA ALA A 317 -13.34 20.59 -2.92
C ALA A 317 -12.96 21.53 -1.75
N ASP A 318 -13.21 21.11 -0.51
CA ASP A 318 -12.87 21.85 0.72
C ASP A 318 -11.47 21.55 1.26
N GLY A 319 -10.69 20.74 0.55
CA GLY A 319 -9.36 20.32 0.94
C GLY A 319 -9.31 19.07 1.82
N THR A 320 -10.44 18.46 2.16
CA THR A 320 -10.44 17.19 2.91
C THR A 320 -9.75 16.11 2.08
N TYR A 321 -8.81 15.41 2.72
CA TYR A 321 -8.02 14.36 2.10
C TYR A 321 -8.49 12.98 2.56
N HIS A 322 -8.39 12.00 1.68
CA HIS A 322 -8.65 10.60 1.92
C HIS A 322 -7.43 9.77 1.51
N THR A 323 -7.01 8.85 2.36
CA THR A 323 -5.76 8.11 2.12
C THR A 323 -5.85 7.17 0.93
N SER A 324 -7.00 6.55 0.70
CA SER A 324 -7.15 5.54 -0.35
C SER A 324 -7.91 6.04 -1.56
N THR A 325 -7.67 5.37 -2.67
CA THR A 325 -8.38 5.56 -3.92
C THR A 325 -9.89 5.41 -3.75
N ARG A 326 -10.63 6.45 -4.10
CA ARG A 326 -12.11 6.45 -4.06
C ARG A 326 -12.72 5.54 -5.11
N ASN A 327 -12.06 5.36 -6.23
CA ASN A 327 -12.59 4.76 -7.42
C ASN A 327 -11.95 3.42 -7.80
N ALA A 328 -11.18 2.79 -6.92
CA ALA A 328 -10.51 1.53 -7.22
C ALA A 328 -11.47 0.47 -7.75
N LEU A 329 -12.64 0.33 -7.11
CA LEU A 329 -13.67 -0.60 -7.58
C LEU A 329 -14.40 -0.10 -8.83
N ALA A 330 -14.60 1.21 -8.98
CA ALA A 330 -15.20 1.78 -10.18
C ALA A 330 -14.34 1.53 -11.42
N TRP A 331 -13.02 1.58 -11.29
CA TRP A 331 -12.11 1.25 -12.37
C TRP A 331 -12.18 -0.22 -12.78
N SER A 332 -12.46 -1.11 -11.84
CA SER A 332 -12.69 -2.53 -12.16
C SER A 332 -14.06 -2.77 -12.80
N GLY A 333 -14.93 -1.76 -12.84
CA GLY A 333 -16.33 -1.90 -13.27
C GLY A 333 -17.17 -2.72 -12.31
N ASP A 334 -16.71 -2.92 -11.07
CA ASP A 334 -17.46 -3.67 -10.06
C ASP A 334 -18.72 -2.91 -9.65
N PRO A 335 -19.94 -3.49 -9.80
CA PRO A 335 -21.18 -2.82 -9.44
C PRO A 335 -21.27 -2.47 -7.96
N ARG A 336 -20.44 -3.05 -7.09
CA ARG A 336 -20.35 -2.71 -5.67
C ARG A 336 -19.73 -1.33 -5.44
N SER A 337 -19.04 -0.80 -6.43
CA SER A 337 -18.50 0.56 -6.42
C SER A 337 -19.53 1.63 -6.77
N ALA A 338 -20.69 1.25 -7.29
CA ALA A 338 -21.70 2.17 -7.82
C ALA A 338 -22.30 3.12 -6.77
N GLY A 339 -22.03 2.93 -5.49
CA GLY A 339 -22.44 3.82 -4.40
C GLY A 339 -21.45 4.92 -4.03
N GLY A 340 -20.33 5.04 -4.75
CA GLY A 340 -19.26 6.00 -4.40
C GLY A 340 -18.59 5.71 -3.05
N GLU A 341 -19.08 4.72 -2.36
CA GLU A 341 -18.49 4.23 -1.15
C GLU A 341 -17.66 2.99 -1.47
N PHE A 342 -16.46 3.01 -1.07
CA PHE A 342 -15.73 1.82 -0.67
C PHE A 342 -16.58 1.00 0.34
N GLY A 343 -17.83 1.33 0.50
CA GLY A 343 -18.70 1.09 1.58
C GLY A 343 -18.84 -0.35 1.99
N THR A 344 -19.16 -1.25 1.13
CA THR A 344 -19.36 -2.66 1.52
C THR A 344 -18.06 -3.41 1.67
N PHE A 345 -17.12 -3.11 0.85
CA PHE A 345 -15.80 -3.74 0.92
C PHE A 345 -15.02 -3.31 2.16
N ARG A 346 -15.21 -2.07 2.59
CA ARG A 346 -14.52 -1.47 3.74
C ARG A 346 -15.25 -1.58 5.05
N LYS A 347 -16.53 -1.82 5.07
CA LYS A 347 -17.23 -2.10 6.34
C LYS A 347 -16.52 -3.16 7.17
N ASN A 348 -15.81 -4.07 6.53
CA ASN A 348 -15.14 -5.18 7.19
C ASN A 348 -13.63 -5.00 7.33
N VAL A 349 -13.03 -4.09 6.59
CA VAL A 349 -11.60 -3.81 6.70
C VAL A 349 -11.32 -2.67 7.66
N GLY A 350 -12.37 -2.14 8.24
CA GLY A 350 -12.27 -0.98 9.09
C GLY A 350 -12.10 0.28 8.27
N VAL A 351 -12.43 1.34 8.89
CA VAL A 351 -12.43 2.72 8.43
C VAL A 351 -11.02 3.24 8.13
N TYR A 352 -10.03 2.34 8.04
CA TYR A 352 -8.63 2.68 8.04
C TYR A 352 -8.29 3.68 6.95
N TYR A 353 -8.65 3.37 5.73
CA TYR A 353 -8.14 4.09 4.57
C TYR A 353 -9.13 5.11 3.97
N GLY A 354 -10.35 5.19 4.49
CA GLY A 354 -11.28 6.27 4.19
C GLY A 354 -10.96 7.56 4.95
N ASP A 355 -10.17 7.44 6.01
CA ASP A 355 -9.77 8.56 6.86
C ASP A 355 -8.48 9.22 6.33
N ALA A 356 -8.17 10.42 6.84
CA ALA A 356 -6.97 11.16 6.49
C ALA A 356 -5.81 10.76 7.40
N TRP A 357 -4.96 9.87 6.93
CA TRP A 357 -3.75 9.47 7.63
C TRP A 357 -2.66 10.53 7.45
N SER A 358 -2.01 10.90 8.53
CA SER A 358 -1.03 11.99 8.54
C SER A 358 0.17 11.74 7.64
N ARG A 359 0.68 10.52 7.62
CA ARG A 359 1.79 10.09 6.76
C ARG A 359 1.43 10.22 5.29
N ASP A 360 0.29 9.66 4.93
CA ASP A 360 -0.21 9.66 3.55
C ASP A 360 -0.50 11.07 3.06
N LEU A 361 -1.20 11.86 3.88
CA LEU A 361 -1.45 13.26 3.56
C LEU A 361 -0.14 14.02 3.35
N GLY A 362 0.79 13.92 4.30
CA GLY A 362 2.04 14.67 4.25
C GLY A 362 2.83 14.38 2.98
N ARG A 363 2.99 13.12 2.60
CA ARG A 363 3.75 12.73 1.39
C ARG A 363 3.02 13.07 0.11
N THR A 364 1.74 12.70 0.00
CA THR A 364 0.92 13.00 -1.18
C THR A 364 0.92 14.50 -1.48
N MET A 365 0.71 15.31 -0.46
CA MET A 365 0.65 16.76 -0.64
C MET A 365 2.02 17.38 -0.96
N GLN A 366 3.14 16.83 -0.49
CA GLN A 366 4.46 17.28 -0.91
C GLN A 366 4.63 17.09 -2.41
N GLU A 367 4.38 15.88 -2.94
CA GLU A 367 4.56 15.58 -4.34
C GLU A 367 3.62 16.41 -5.25
N LEU A 368 2.35 16.54 -4.88
CA LEU A 368 1.40 17.37 -5.63
C LEU A 368 1.78 18.86 -5.61
N THR A 369 2.32 19.35 -4.50
CA THR A 369 2.80 20.73 -4.38
C THR A 369 4.01 20.99 -5.29
N GLU A 370 4.95 20.05 -5.33
CA GLU A 370 6.11 20.09 -6.20
C GLU A 370 5.72 20.06 -7.69
N LEU A 371 4.67 19.31 -8.03
CA LEU A 371 4.10 19.28 -9.39
C LEU A 371 3.20 20.47 -9.72
N GLY A 372 3.04 21.42 -8.77
CA GLY A 372 2.35 22.70 -9.00
C GLY A 372 0.85 22.71 -8.79
N PHE A 373 0.25 21.69 -8.17
CA PHE A 373 -1.19 21.62 -7.91
C PHE A 373 -1.64 22.44 -6.69
N LEU A 374 -1.17 23.68 -6.59
CA LEU A 374 -1.41 24.55 -5.42
C LEU A 374 -2.89 24.82 -5.14
N THR A 375 -3.75 24.82 -6.16
CA THR A 375 -5.21 24.98 -6.00
C THR A 375 -5.86 23.85 -5.21
N LYS A 376 -5.23 22.67 -5.20
CA LYS A 376 -5.65 21.51 -4.42
C LYS A 376 -4.96 21.46 -3.07
N THR A 377 -3.64 21.64 -3.05
CA THR A 377 -2.84 21.42 -1.84
C THR A 377 -2.96 22.55 -0.82
N THR A 378 -3.21 23.79 -1.23
CA THR A 378 -3.39 24.91 -0.29
C THR A 378 -4.63 24.76 0.61
N PRO A 379 -5.83 24.41 0.09
CA PRO A 379 -6.97 24.09 0.96
C PRO A 379 -6.72 22.90 1.89
N THR A 380 -5.93 21.93 1.44
CA THR A 380 -5.57 20.77 2.28
C THR A 380 -4.66 21.16 3.44
N ALA A 381 -3.80 22.17 3.27
CA ALA A 381 -3.05 22.72 4.40
C ALA A 381 -3.98 23.33 5.47
N ASP A 382 -5.00 24.07 5.05
CA ASP A 382 -5.99 24.63 5.98
C ASP A 382 -6.83 23.53 6.66
N PHE A 383 -7.13 22.42 5.96
CA PHE A 383 -7.72 21.23 6.55
C PHE A 383 -6.81 20.62 7.62
N ALA A 384 -5.52 20.45 7.34
CA ALA A 384 -4.56 19.91 8.30
C ALA A 384 -4.46 20.81 9.56
N PHE A 385 -4.40 22.12 9.41
CA PHE A 385 -4.36 23.04 10.56
C PHE A 385 -5.64 22.99 11.40
N ARG A 386 -6.83 22.92 10.77
CA ARG A 386 -8.09 22.75 11.51
C ARG A 386 -8.09 21.43 12.31
N SER A 387 -7.58 20.38 11.72
CA SER A 387 -7.49 19.05 12.37
C SER A 387 -6.54 19.07 13.57
N ALA A 388 -5.37 19.73 13.46
CA ALA A 388 -4.44 19.84 14.58
C ALA A 388 -5.04 20.62 15.78
N ARG A 389 -5.78 21.69 15.52
CA ARG A 389 -6.44 22.48 16.56
C ARG A 389 -7.54 21.72 17.30
N SER A 390 -8.18 20.75 16.68
CA SER A 390 -9.27 19.99 17.30
C SER A 390 -8.81 19.25 18.56
N TRP A 391 -7.53 18.90 18.65
CA TRP A 391 -6.94 18.24 19.81
C TRP A 391 -6.90 19.16 21.04
N SER A 392 -6.38 20.37 20.89
CA SER A 392 -6.29 21.32 21.99
C SER A 392 -7.65 21.89 22.46
N GLN A 393 -8.66 21.79 21.61
CA GLN A 393 -10.01 22.26 21.91
C GLN A 393 -10.89 21.22 22.63
N ASN A 394 -10.44 19.98 22.72
CA ASN A 394 -11.17 18.92 23.40
C ASN A 394 -10.44 18.47 24.68
N PRO A 395 -10.82 18.96 25.85
CA PRO A 395 -10.14 18.63 27.11
C PRO A 395 -10.29 17.14 27.50
N SER A 396 -11.18 16.39 26.88
CA SER A 396 -11.26 14.94 27.07
C SER A 396 -10.12 14.20 26.36
N LEU A 397 -9.48 14.81 25.37
CA LEU A 397 -8.34 14.26 24.65
C LEU A 397 -7.05 14.64 25.40
N ASN A 398 -6.65 13.79 26.30
CA ASN A 398 -5.39 13.88 27.01
C ASN A 398 -4.61 12.57 26.87
N TYR A 399 -3.32 12.64 27.10
CA TYR A 399 -2.47 11.47 27.15
C TYR A 399 -1.85 11.34 28.54
N LYS A 400 -2.13 10.25 29.23
CA LYS A 400 -1.70 10.02 30.62
C LYS A 400 -2.06 11.18 31.57
N GLY A 401 -3.20 11.83 31.36
CA GLY A 401 -3.66 12.97 32.15
C GLY A 401 -3.05 14.33 31.76
N VAL A 402 -2.20 14.39 30.75
CA VAL A 402 -1.59 15.64 30.27
C VAL A 402 -2.35 16.11 29.02
N PRO A 403 -2.86 17.35 29.00
CA PRO A 403 -3.42 17.95 27.80
C PRO A 403 -2.35 18.08 26.72
N LEU A 404 -2.68 17.64 25.50
CA LEU A 404 -1.77 17.73 24.38
C LEU A 404 -1.93 19.07 23.64
N PRO A 405 -0.82 19.73 23.26
CA PRO A 405 -0.90 20.89 22.39
C PRO A 405 -1.38 20.51 20.98
N PRO A 406 -1.72 21.48 20.10
CA PRO A 406 -2.06 21.21 18.73
C PRO A 406 -0.97 20.43 18.02
N HIS A 407 -1.35 19.33 17.40
CA HIS A 407 -0.46 18.45 16.64
C HIS A 407 -1.25 17.63 15.63
N TRP A 408 -0.58 16.99 14.71
CA TRP A 408 -1.21 16.04 13.82
C TRP A 408 -1.11 14.63 14.38
N ASN A 409 -2.28 14.10 14.71
CA ASN A 409 -2.44 12.71 15.13
C ASN A 409 -2.23 11.77 13.94
N ARG A 410 -2.09 10.50 14.18
CA ARG A 410 -1.98 9.44 13.15
C ARG A 410 -3.11 9.51 12.13
N VAL A 411 -4.36 9.64 12.61
CA VAL A 411 -5.55 9.88 11.78
C VAL A 411 -6.05 11.28 12.10
N ILE A 412 -5.79 12.23 11.24
CA ILE A 412 -5.93 13.65 11.56
C ILE A 412 -7.39 14.12 11.64
N ASN A 413 -8.32 13.43 11.00
CA ASN A 413 -9.75 13.72 11.06
C ASN A 413 -10.51 12.89 12.12
N ARG A 414 -9.79 12.10 12.89
CA ARG A 414 -10.35 11.24 13.95
C ARG A 414 -9.67 11.51 15.29
N PRO A 415 -10.04 12.59 15.99
CA PRO A 415 -9.45 12.92 17.30
C PRO A 415 -9.75 11.87 18.37
N ASP A 416 -10.75 11.03 18.19
CA ASP A 416 -11.04 9.87 19.04
C ASP A 416 -10.07 8.70 18.85
N PHE A 417 -9.30 8.71 17.77
CA PHE A 417 -8.31 7.67 17.46
C PHE A 417 -6.94 8.07 18.02
N ALA A 418 -6.78 7.94 19.33
CA ALA A 418 -5.63 8.47 20.07
C ALA A 418 -4.31 7.75 19.79
N GLN A 419 -3.60 8.20 18.78
CA GLN A 419 -2.19 7.82 18.52
C GLN A 419 -1.35 9.09 18.25
N PRO A 420 -1.08 9.89 19.29
CA PRO A 420 -0.51 11.22 19.12
C PRO A 420 0.97 11.24 18.72
N PHE A 421 1.69 10.15 18.91
CA PHE A 421 3.15 10.10 18.69
C PHE A 421 3.53 9.30 17.45
N GLU A 422 2.73 9.34 16.39
CA GLU A 422 3.17 8.92 15.07
C GLU A 422 3.94 10.07 14.41
N ASN A 423 5.19 10.25 14.86
CA ASN A 423 5.99 11.43 14.62
C ASN A 423 6.38 11.62 13.15
N ASP A 424 6.49 10.56 12.36
CA ASP A 424 6.76 10.66 10.92
C ASP A 424 5.65 11.39 10.18
N GLY A 425 4.39 11.06 10.45
CA GLY A 425 3.25 11.75 9.85
C GLY A 425 3.24 13.23 10.19
N HIS A 426 3.54 13.58 11.46
CA HIS A 426 3.65 14.96 11.89
C HIS A 426 4.76 15.71 11.11
N GLY A 427 5.94 15.14 11.05
CA GLY A 427 7.07 15.75 10.33
C GLY A 427 6.82 15.88 8.84
N LEU A 428 6.16 14.89 8.21
CA LEU A 428 5.81 14.93 6.79
C LEU A 428 4.79 16.02 6.46
N ILE A 429 3.80 16.26 7.33
CA ILE A 429 2.88 17.39 7.16
C ILE A 429 3.63 18.71 7.33
N ALA A 430 4.54 18.82 8.29
CA ALA A 430 5.36 20.03 8.45
C ALA A 430 6.20 20.33 7.20
N LEU A 431 6.80 19.32 6.59
CA LEU A 431 7.51 19.45 5.31
C LEU A 431 6.57 19.84 4.16
N PHE A 432 5.36 19.31 4.11
CA PHE A 432 4.34 19.73 3.17
C PHE A 432 3.99 21.22 3.31
N ILE A 433 3.80 21.71 4.54
CA ILE A 433 3.55 23.14 4.81
C ILE A 433 4.72 24.00 4.34
N TYR A 434 5.96 23.56 4.56
CA TYR A 434 7.16 24.22 4.04
C TYR A 434 7.15 24.31 2.51
N LYS A 435 6.79 23.22 1.81
CA LYS A 435 6.72 23.21 0.35
C LYS A 435 5.65 24.16 -0.21
N ILE A 436 4.49 24.25 0.44
CA ILE A 436 3.47 25.26 0.10
C ILE A 436 4.02 26.67 0.31
N TRP A 437 4.56 26.96 1.49
CA TRP A 437 5.11 28.26 1.80
C TRP A 437 6.13 28.73 0.76
N GLN A 438 6.97 27.83 0.27
CA GLN A 438 7.91 28.17 -0.78
C GLN A 438 7.24 28.64 -2.08
N ARG A 439 6.04 28.12 -2.40
CA ARG A 439 5.40 28.22 -3.72
C ARG A 439 4.16 29.12 -3.79
N VAL A 440 3.58 29.49 -2.68
CA VAL A 440 2.43 30.40 -2.68
C VAL A 440 2.89 31.85 -3.01
N PRO A 441 2.05 32.62 -3.72
CA PRO A 441 2.28 34.05 -3.86
C PRO A 441 2.30 34.72 -2.48
N ASP A 442 3.15 35.72 -2.30
CA ASP A 442 3.29 36.44 -1.03
C ASP A 442 3.41 35.50 0.19
N ARG A 443 4.40 34.66 0.12
CA ARG A 443 4.65 33.58 1.08
C ARG A 443 4.74 34.04 2.53
N ASP A 444 5.31 35.25 2.75
CA ASP A 444 5.50 35.75 4.10
C ASP A 444 4.17 36.27 4.67
N ALA A 445 3.29 36.88 3.87
CA ALA A 445 1.92 37.20 4.29
C ALA A 445 1.08 35.94 4.52
N TRP A 446 1.22 34.92 3.65
CA TRP A 446 0.56 33.62 3.83
C TRP A 446 0.98 32.96 5.16
N LEU A 447 2.28 33.00 5.47
CA LEU A 447 2.84 32.46 6.70
C LEU A 447 2.40 33.24 7.94
N ARG A 448 2.44 34.57 7.91
CA ARG A 448 1.98 35.41 9.04
C ARG A 448 0.51 35.16 9.39
N ALA A 449 -0.33 34.95 8.39
CA ALA A 449 -1.75 34.65 8.58
C ALA A 449 -1.97 33.30 9.26
N ARG A 450 -1.02 32.36 9.14
CA ARG A 450 -1.09 30.98 9.69
C ARG A 450 -0.06 30.72 10.77
N TRP A 451 0.66 31.75 11.18
CA TRP A 451 1.78 31.61 12.11
C TRP A 451 1.43 30.89 13.42
N PRO A 452 0.28 31.16 14.08
CA PRO A 452 -0.07 30.43 15.30
C PRO A 452 -0.13 28.91 15.10
N ASP A 453 -0.63 28.45 13.96
CA ASP A 453 -0.74 27.02 13.63
C ASP A 453 0.63 26.43 13.28
N VAL A 454 1.42 27.14 12.48
CA VAL A 454 2.78 26.71 12.10
C VAL A 454 3.68 26.66 13.33
N LYS A 455 3.56 27.66 14.21
CA LYS A 455 4.29 27.68 15.48
C LYS A 455 3.92 26.50 16.36
N ALA A 456 2.64 26.22 16.52
CA ALA A 456 2.16 25.08 17.31
C ALA A 456 2.69 23.75 16.77
N ALA A 457 2.68 23.57 15.44
CA ALA A 457 3.24 22.39 14.79
C ALA A 457 4.76 22.28 15.03
N GLY A 458 5.49 23.37 14.92
CA GLY A 458 6.93 23.37 15.19
C GLY A 458 7.28 23.14 16.66
N ASP A 459 6.48 23.69 17.58
CA ASP A 459 6.69 23.54 19.01
C ASP A 459 6.34 22.12 19.52
N TRP A 460 5.54 21.34 18.81
CA TRP A 460 5.18 19.96 19.18
C TRP A 460 6.39 19.05 19.38
N ILE A 461 7.40 19.18 18.51
CA ILE A 461 8.61 18.35 18.60
C ILE A 461 9.44 18.72 19.85
N PRO A 462 9.82 20.00 20.10
CA PRO A 462 10.45 20.40 21.36
C PRO A 462 9.63 20.02 22.59
N TRP A 463 8.30 20.22 22.54
CA TRP A 463 7.40 19.89 23.63
C TRP A 463 7.52 18.42 24.07
N GLN A 464 7.71 17.51 23.15
CA GLN A 464 7.87 16.08 23.46
C GLN A 464 9.12 15.83 24.31
N PHE A 465 10.20 16.55 24.10
CA PHE A 465 11.42 16.44 24.90
C PHE A 465 11.27 17.10 26.26
N ASP A 466 10.52 18.19 26.34
CA ASP A 466 10.25 18.89 27.61
C ASP A 466 9.29 18.10 28.49
N HIS A 467 8.54 17.14 27.93
CA HIS A 467 7.61 16.25 28.62
C HIS A 467 8.00 14.78 28.42
N ALA A 468 9.29 14.48 28.55
CA ALA A 468 9.86 13.17 28.28
C ALA A 468 9.28 12.04 29.17
N ASP A 469 8.87 12.37 30.37
CA ASP A 469 8.17 11.48 31.30
C ASP A 469 6.81 10.98 30.77
N VAL A 470 6.15 11.79 29.95
CA VAL A 470 4.87 11.48 29.32
C VAL A 470 5.07 10.82 27.96
N THR A 471 5.93 11.41 27.14
CA THR A 471 6.10 11.05 25.71
C THR A 471 7.06 9.89 25.49
N GLY A 472 8.03 9.72 26.40
CA GLY A 472 9.12 8.74 26.27
C GLY A 472 10.29 9.24 25.43
N ALA A 473 10.30 10.50 24.95
CA ALA A 473 11.46 11.06 24.26
C ALA A 473 12.70 11.06 25.17
N LYS A 474 13.84 10.66 24.67
CA LYS A 474 15.08 10.62 25.45
C LYS A 474 16.32 10.67 24.58
N ASP A 475 17.44 11.10 25.16
CA ASP A 475 18.76 11.08 24.51
C ASP A 475 18.77 11.78 23.14
N GLY A 476 17.90 12.77 22.93
CA GLY A 476 17.79 13.54 21.69
C GLY A 476 16.98 12.90 20.59
N VAL A 477 16.29 11.77 20.82
CA VAL A 477 15.39 11.09 19.87
C VAL A 477 13.97 11.00 20.40
N LEU A 478 13.02 10.90 19.49
CA LEU A 478 11.58 10.80 19.77
C LEU A 478 11.17 9.34 20.00
N TYR A 479 10.21 9.16 20.89
CA TYR A 479 9.51 7.87 20.99
C TYR A 479 8.28 7.89 20.09
N THR A 480 8.14 6.88 19.27
CA THR A 480 7.01 6.77 18.35
C THR A 480 6.07 5.65 18.76
N THR A 481 4.76 5.95 18.78
CA THR A 481 3.69 4.97 18.95
C THR A 481 3.04 4.68 17.61
N GLY A 482 2.62 3.43 17.37
CA GLY A 482 1.95 3.04 16.14
C GLY A 482 2.88 2.45 15.10
N GLU A 483 2.47 2.49 13.84
CA GLU A 483 3.21 1.98 12.70
C GLU A 483 4.25 2.99 12.20
N SER A 484 5.13 3.48 13.03
CA SER A 484 6.36 3.94 12.40
C SER A 484 6.96 2.70 11.75
N ALA A 485 7.37 2.75 10.52
CA ALA A 485 7.85 1.62 9.71
C ALA A 485 8.50 0.40 10.42
N ALA A 486 8.60 0.41 11.72
CA ALA A 486 9.12 -0.61 12.61
C ALA A 486 8.24 -0.90 13.86
N GLY A 487 7.08 -0.29 13.99
CA GLY A 487 6.26 -0.45 15.18
C GLY A 487 6.55 0.59 16.28
N LYS A 488 6.42 0.19 17.54
CA LYS A 488 6.60 1.09 18.70
C LYS A 488 8.07 1.21 19.07
N GLY A 489 8.54 2.43 19.35
CA GLY A 489 9.86 2.64 19.92
C GLY A 489 10.63 3.82 19.32
N TYR A 490 11.94 3.68 19.29
CA TYR A 490 12.84 4.67 18.72
C TYR A 490 13.28 4.21 17.33
N SER A 491 13.15 5.08 16.33
CA SER A 491 13.43 4.71 14.94
C SER A 491 14.07 5.86 14.17
N VAL A 492 15.08 5.53 13.35
CA VAL A 492 15.79 6.51 12.53
C VAL A 492 14.87 7.21 11.54
N TYR A 493 13.82 6.53 11.08
CA TYR A 493 12.89 7.01 10.07
C TYR A 493 12.11 8.26 10.55
N PRO A 494 11.28 8.20 11.61
CA PRO A 494 10.57 9.38 12.10
C PRO A 494 11.50 10.46 12.64
N ASP A 495 12.61 10.09 13.25
CA ASP A 495 13.56 11.07 13.78
C ASP A 495 14.22 11.90 12.68
N ALA A 496 14.61 11.29 11.57
CA ALA A 496 15.17 12.00 10.42
C ALA A 496 14.16 12.95 9.79
N ILE A 497 12.89 12.54 9.69
CA ILE A 497 11.80 13.37 9.17
C ILE A 497 11.57 14.59 10.09
N CYS A 498 11.40 14.36 11.38
CA CYS A 498 11.14 15.45 12.34
C CYS A 498 12.31 16.42 12.46
N MET A 499 13.54 15.92 12.44
CA MET A 499 14.74 16.77 12.40
C MET A 499 14.73 17.67 11.16
N THR A 500 14.47 17.09 9.99
CA THR A 500 14.42 17.84 8.72
C THR A 500 13.27 18.86 8.72
N ALA A 501 12.11 18.49 9.28
CA ALA A 501 10.96 19.37 9.43
C ALA A 501 11.30 20.59 10.32
N LEU A 502 12.03 20.39 11.42
CA LEU A 502 12.47 21.51 12.27
C LEU A 502 13.42 22.46 11.55
N GLU A 503 14.36 21.96 10.73
CA GLU A 503 15.22 22.81 9.89
C GLU A 503 14.38 23.66 8.92
N ALA A 504 13.38 23.04 8.26
CA ALA A 504 12.49 23.71 7.33
C ALA A 504 11.60 24.79 8.02
N LEU A 505 10.98 24.43 9.15
CA LEU A 505 10.17 25.33 9.93
C LEU A 505 10.99 26.51 10.51
N ALA A 506 12.24 26.27 10.92
CA ALA A 506 13.14 27.34 11.38
C ALA A 506 13.43 28.35 10.27
N GLN A 507 13.60 27.91 9.04
CA GLN A 507 13.75 28.80 7.88
C GLN A 507 12.49 29.65 7.64
N MET A 508 11.29 29.05 7.79
CA MET A 508 10.03 29.78 7.71
C MET A 508 9.94 30.85 8.79
N ALA A 509 10.23 30.50 10.04
CA ALA A 509 10.20 31.43 11.17
C ALA A 509 11.13 32.63 10.95
N GLU A 510 12.34 32.40 10.46
CA GLU A 510 13.29 33.47 10.15
C GLU A 510 12.78 34.43 9.10
N SER A 511 12.11 33.93 8.05
CA SER A 511 11.62 34.80 6.96
C SER A 511 10.65 35.86 7.44
N ILE A 512 9.95 35.63 8.55
CA ILE A 512 8.98 36.57 9.11
C ILE A 512 9.47 37.25 10.41
N GLY A 513 10.73 37.00 10.80
CA GLY A 513 11.35 37.65 11.96
C GLY A 513 11.08 36.95 13.31
N GLU A 514 10.55 35.74 13.31
CA GLU A 514 10.27 34.92 14.51
C GLU A 514 11.55 34.19 14.99
N THR A 515 12.55 34.99 15.35
CA THR A 515 13.92 34.54 15.64
C THR A 515 14.01 33.59 16.82
N GLN A 516 13.14 33.74 17.83
CA GLN A 516 13.13 32.85 19.00
C GLN A 516 12.70 31.44 18.64
N SER A 517 11.61 31.30 17.87
CA SER A 517 11.14 30.00 17.37
C SER A 517 12.17 29.36 16.44
N ALA A 518 12.75 30.15 15.54
CA ALA A 518 13.80 29.68 14.64
C ALA A 518 15.03 29.13 15.40
N ALA A 519 15.49 29.85 16.42
CA ALA A 519 16.62 29.42 17.24
C ALA A 519 16.32 28.13 18.02
N LEU A 520 15.13 28.03 18.62
CA LEU A 520 14.69 26.85 19.34
C LEU A 520 14.66 25.61 18.44
N TRP A 521 14.03 25.76 17.27
CA TRP A 521 13.88 24.62 16.35
C TRP A 521 15.20 24.18 15.73
N ARG A 522 16.11 25.11 15.41
CA ARG A 522 17.47 24.77 14.95
C ARG A 522 18.33 24.09 16.01
N ASP A 523 18.28 24.59 17.24
CA ASP A 523 18.97 23.92 18.34
C ASP A 523 18.48 22.49 18.51
N ARG A 524 17.17 22.29 18.48
CA ARG A 524 16.57 20.96 18.60
C ARG A 524 16.96 20.06 17.41
N ALA A 525 16.88 20.54 16.18
CA ALA A 525 17.29 19.80 15.01
C ALA A 525 18.76 19.39 15.07
N THR A 526 19.63 20.28 15.54
CA THR A 526 21.07 20.00 15.74
C THR A 526 21.30 18.89 16.77
N LYS A 527 20.58 18.94 17.89
CA LYS A 527 20.63 17.90 18.94
C LYS A 527 20.12 16.56 18.42
N MET A 528 19.01 16.58 17.69
CA MET A 528 18.45 15.36 17.06
C MET A 528 19.43 14.76 16.05
N ARG A 529 20.06 15.58 15.21
CA ARG A 529 21.05 15.11 14.24
C ARG A 529 22.20 14.37 14.90
N ALA A 530 22.75 14.91 15.98
CA ALA A 530 23.81 14.27 16.74
C ALA A 530 23.33 12.94 17.37
N ALA A 531 22.13 12.95 17.95
CA ALA A 531 21.53 11.78 18.57
C ALA A 531 21.22 10.66 17.56
N ILE A 532 20.66 10.99 16.38
CA ILE A 532 20.43 10.05 15.27
C ILE A 532 21.74 9.35 14.90
N SER A 533 22.81 10.13 14.69
CA SER A 533 24.12 9.57 14.36
C SER A 533 24.70 8.66 15.44
N ALA A 534 24.52 9.02 16.71
CA ALA A 534 25.05 8.26 17.83
C ALA A 534 24.26 6.96 18.06
N ARG A 535 22.95 6.99 17.87
CA ARG A 535 22.07 5.89 18.21
C ARG A 535 21.90 4.87 17.09
N TYR A 536 21.69 5.34 15.86
CA TYR A 536 21.26 4.49 14.76
C TYR A 536 22.36 4.15 13.75
N ALA A 537 23.51 4.81 13.78
CA ALA A 537 24.64 4.43 12.93
C ALA A 537 25.51 3.37 13.63
N ILE A 538 25.16 2.10 13.39
CA ILE A 538 25.86 0.94 13.96
C ILE A 538 27.05 0.52 13.09
N THR A 539 28.00 -0.23 13.65
CA THR A 539 29.11 -0.81 12.90
C THR A 539 28.74 -2.21 12.41
N ASP A 540 28.68 -2.37 11.09
CA ASP A 540 28.54 -3.66 10.43
C ASP A 540 29.92 -4.20 10.03
N PRO A 541 30.22 -5.50 10.26
CA PRO A 541 31.53 -6.07 9.93
C PRO A 541 31.89 -6.03 8.45
N LYS A 542 30.93 -6.06 7.55
CA LYS A 542 31.12 -6.06 6.09
C LYS A 542 31.07 -4.66 5.48
N TYR A 543 30.14 -3.83 5.95
CA TYR A 543 29.81 -2.57 5.29
C TYR A 543 30.33 -1.33 6.02
N GLY A 544 30.89 -1.48 7.23
CA GLY A 544 31.28 -0.36 8.06
C GLY A 544 30.11 0.26 8.81
N ARG A 545 30.05 1.59 8.92
CA ARG A 545 28.94 2.27 9.59
C ARG A 545 27.70 2.25 8.69
N VAL A 546 26.60 1.70 9.19
CA VAL A 546 25.30 1.60 8.50
C VAL A 546 24.18 2.07 9.40
N TRP A 547 23.10 2.57 8.81
CA TRP A 547 21.88 2.82 9.57
C TRP A 547 21.25 1.53 10.03
N THR A 548 20.73 1.52 11.26
CA THR A 548 19.74 0.57 11.74
C THR A 548 18.39 1.28 11.86
N LEU A 549 17.30 0.55 11.72
CA LEU A 549 15.97 1.16 11.81
C LEU A 549 15.66 1.59 13.24
N ASP A 550 15.95 0.74 14.22
CA ASP A 550 15.59 0.90 15.62
C ASP A 550 16.66 0.31 16.58
N ASP A 551 16.38 0.39 17.88
CA ASP A 551 17.22 -0.18 18.93
C ASP A 551 17.37 -1.71 18.86
N ALA A 552 16.47 -2.41 18.20
CA ALA A 552 16.57 -3.86 17.99
C ALA A 552 17.55 -4.24 16.89
N GLY A 553 18.11 -3.27 16.17
CA GLY A 553 19.15 -3.48 15.17
C GLY A 553 18.64 -4.05 13.85
N TRP A 554 17.52 -3.54 13.35
CA TRP A 554 16.93 -3.94 12.08
C TRP A 554 17.49 -3.14 10.89
N PRO A 555 18.62 -3.53 10.30
CA PRO A 555 19.27 -2.76 9.24
C PRO A 555 18.79 -3.11 7.83
N ASN A 556 17.93 -4.12 7.70
CA ASN A 556 17.52 -4.66 6.39
C ASN A 556 16.16 -4.12 5.91
N GLN A 557 15.60 -3.14 6.57
CA GLN A 557 14.40 -2.47 6.09
C GLN A 557 14.77 -1.21 5.30
N SER A 558 14.11 -1.01 4.17
CA SER A 558 14.39 0.10 3.24
C SER A 558 14.22 1.48 3.88
N THR A 559 13.40 1.61 4.90
CA THR A 559 13.19 2.85 5.66
C THR A 559 14.42 3.33 6.44
N VAL A 560 15.46 2.53 6.58
CA VAL A 560 16.79 3.00 7.06
C VAL A 560 17.41 4.04 6.12
N LEU A 561 16.93 4.15 4.88
CA LEU A 561 17.33 5.19 3.93
C LEU A 561 16.63 6.54 4.16
N GLY A 562 15.74 6.62 5.15
CA GLY A 562 15.04 7.87 5.52
C GLY A 562 15.96 9.08 5.68
N PRO A 563 17.10 8.98 6.37
CA PRO A 563 18.04 10.10 6.50
C PRO A 563 18.51 10.70 5.16
N LEU A 564 18.74 9.88 4.14
CA LEU A 564 19.07 10.34 2.80
C LEU A 564 17.88 10.97 2.09
N ILE A 565 16.74 10.26 2.10
CA ILE A 565 15.57 10.58 1.27
C ILE A 565 14.89 11.88 1.73
N PHE A 566 14.68 12.05 3.05
CA PHE A 566 13.98 13.22 3.57
C PHE A 566 14.86 14.46 3.65
N LEU A 567 16.14 14.27 3.91
CA LEU A 567 17.07 15.38 3.86
C LEU A 567 17.18 15.96 2.44
N ALA A 568 17.11 15.11 1.41
CA ALA A 568 17.10 15.53 0.01
C ALA A 568 15.83 16.36 -0.32
N ASP A 569 14.68 16.08 0.29
CA ASP A 569 13.45 16.89 0.13
C ASP A 569 13.62 18.34 0.61
N TYR A 570 14.51 18.57 1.53
CA TYR A 570 14.83 19.92 2.06
C TYR A 570 16.06 20.55 1.41
N ARG A 571 17.15 19.79 1.27
CA ARG A 571 18.45 20.32 0.81
C ARG A 571 18.64 20.30 -0.69
N GLY A 572 18.02 19.36 -1.40
CA GLY A 572 18.12 19.17 -2.84
C GLY A 572 18.59 17.80 -3.25
N PHE A 573 18.57 17.57 -4.56
CA PHE A 573 18.71 16.23 -5.17
C PHE A 573 20.14 15.94 -5.68
N ALA A 574 21.06 16.88 -5.53
CA ALA A 574 22.43 16.67 -5.97
C ALA A 574 23.24 15.93 -4.88
N PRO A 575 24.17 15.06 -5.26
CA PRO A 575 24.99 14.31 -4.29
C PRO A 575 25.75 15.17 -3.28
N GLN A 576 26.08 16.40 -3.65
CA GLN A 576 26.76 17.35 -2.76
C GLN A 576 25.83 18.00 -1.71
N ASP A 577 24.52 17.82 -1.82
CA ASP A 577 23.55 18.33 -0.84
C ASP A 577 23.33 17.36 0.31
N ASP A 578 23.75 16.10 0.16
CA ASP A 578 23.73 15.14 1.24
C ASP A 578 24.62 15.61 2.40
N ASP A 579 24.30 15.17 3.60
CA ASP A 579 25.10 15.47 4.77
C ASP A 579 26.49 14.81 4.65
N PRO A 580 27.60 15.57 4.69
CA PRO A 580 28.91 14.99 4.53
C PRO A 580 29.26 13.91 5.57
N ALA A 581 28.70 14.02 6.78
CA ALA A 581 28.90 13.02 7.85
C ALA A 581 28.01 11.79 7.66
N TRP A 582 26.84 11.94 7.02
CA TRP A 582 25.88 10.87 6.80
C TRP A 582 26.09 10.16 5.47
N ARG A 583 26.66 10.81 4.49
CA ARG A 583 26.85 10.25 3.15
C ARG A 583 27.53 8.87 3.16
N PRO A 584 28.64 8.62 3.85
CA PRO A 584 29.24 7.29 3.90
C PRO A 584 28.32 6.24 4.53
N VAL A 585 27.52 6.65 5.52
CA VAL A 585 26.55 5.77 6.19
C VAL A 585 25.37 5.45 5.27
N ASN A 586 24.89 6.45 4.52
CA ASN A 586 23.84 6.29 3.50
C ASN A 586 24.30 5.34 2.38
N GLU A 587 25.51 5.49 1.88
CA GLU A 587 26.09 4.62 0.84
C GLU A 587 26.25 3.18 1.33
N ALA A 588 26.72 3.00 2.56
CA ALA A 588 26.89 1.68 3.17
C ALA A 588 25.55 1.00 3.45
N ALA A 589 24.56 1.74 3.97
CA ALA A 589 23.20 1.23 4.20
C ALA A 589 22.52 0.83 2.88
N TYR A 590 22.65 1.64 1.86
CA TYR A 590 22.18 1.31 0.50
C TYR A 590 22.83 0.03 -0.02
N GLN A 591 24.16 -0.07 0.05
CA GLN A 591 24.88 -1.26 -0.44
C GLN A 591 24.45 -2.53 0.32
N ARG A 592 24.25 -2.43 1.62
CA ARG A 592 23.75 -3.53 2.44
C ARG A 592 22.38 -4.01 1.98
N LEU A 593 21.46 -3.09 1.70
CA LEU A 593 20.12 -3.43 1.19
C LEU A 593 20.19 -4.09 -0.19
N ILE A 594 21.01 -3.57 -1.10
CA ILE A 594 21.18 -4.14 -2.43
C ILE A 594 21.72 -5.57 -2.36
N ASP A 595 22.74 -5.80 -1.56
CA ASP A 595 23.33 -7.14 -1.41
C ASP A 595 22.35 -8.13 -0.76
N THR A 596 21.44 -7.65 0.07
CA THR A 596 20.41 -8.48 0.74
C THR A 596 19.27 -8.85 -0.21
N TYR A 597 18.79 -7.91 -1.02
CA TYR A 597 17.55 -8.09 -1.79
C TYR A 597 17.77 -8.40 -3.27
N ARG A 598 18.88 -8.06 -3.87
CA ARG A 598 19.16 -8.33 -5.29
C ARG A 598 18.94 -9.80 -5.69
N PRO A 599 19.28 -10.82 -4.88
CA PRO A 599 19.03 -12.22 -5.24
C PRO A 599 17.57 -12.59 -5.40
N VAL A 600 16.67 -11.87 -4.77
CA VAL A 600 15.21 -12.12 -4.82
C VAL A 600 14.49 -11.16 -5.77
N GLY A 601 15.18 -10.17 -6.33
CA GLY A 601 14.65 -9.25 -7.33
C GLY A 601 13.59 -8.28 -6.81
N PHE A 602 13.44 -8.15 -5.48
CA PHE A 602 12.41 -7.35 -4.85
C PHE A 602 12.93 -6.71 -3.56
N TYR A 603 12.75 -5.42 -3.38
CA TYR A 603 13.39 -4.62 -2.34
C TYR A 603 12.46 -4.21 -1.19
N GLY A 604 11.46 -4.96 -0.92
CA GLY A 604 10.46 -4.69 0.10
C GLY A 604 9.08 -4.73 -0.52
N TRP A 605 8.11 -5.22 0.22
CA TRP A 605 6.81 -5.50 -0.34
C TRP A 605 5.86 -4.30 -0.32
N ALA A 606 6.05 -3.30 0.54
CA ALA A 606 5.43 -1.99 0.38
C ALA A 606 6.05 -1.31 -0.84
N MET A 607 5.24 -0.94 -1.82
CA MET A 607 5.74 -0.38 -3.08
C MET A 607 6.59 0.87 -2.86
N GLY A 608 6.07 1.87 -2.16
CA GLY A 608 6.77 3.12 -1.91
C GLY A 608 7.92 2.95 -0.91
N TYR A 609 7.64 2.40 0.25
CA TYR A 609 8.63 2.22 1.32
C TYR A 609 9.60 1.06 1.08
N GLY A 610 9.27 0.15 0.19
CA GLY A 610 10.18 -0.91 -0.24
C GLY A 610 10.96 -0.49 -1.48
N GLN A 611 10.44 -0.88 -2.62
CA GLN A 611 11.03 -0.63 -3.94
C GLN A 611 11.25 0.87 -4.20
N GLY A 612 10.27 1.71 -3.82
CA GLY A 612 10.35 3.15 -4.00
C GLY A 612 11.55 3.78 -3.29
N PHE A 613 11.75 3.50 -2.01
CA PHE A 613 12.86 4.06 -1.23
C PHE A 613 14.23 3.62 -1.77
N VAL A 614 14.38 2.35 -2.12
CA VAL A 614 15.65 1.86 -2.65
C VAL A 614 15.95 2.48 -4.01
N THR A 615 14.93 2.66 -4.86
CA THR A 615 15.07 3.33 -6.17
C THR A 615 15.41 4.81 -6.01
N GLN A 616 14.75 5.51 -5.08
CA GLN A 616 15.08 6.91 -4.77
C GLN A 616 16.52 7.05 -4.28
N ALA A 617 16.95 6.17 -3.36
CA ALA A 617 18.31 6.18 -2.85
C ALA A 617 19.34 5.91 -3.98
N ALA A 618 19.06 4.97 -4.86
CA ALA A 618 19.89 4.71 -6.03
C ALA A 618 20.04 5.96 -6.91
N LEU A 619 18.94 6.68 -7.16
CA LEU A 619 18.95 7.92 -7.92
C LEU A 619 19.74 9.05 -7.21
N LEU A 620 19.56 9.22 -5.90
CA LEU A 620 20.25 10.23 -5.10
C LEU A 620 21.75 9.95 -4.94
N LEU A 621 22.12 8.67 -4.94
CA LEU A 621 23.53 8.22 -4.87
C LEU A 621 24.15 7.99 -6.26
N ASP A 622 23.45 8.32 -7.35
CA ASP A 622 23.88 8.12 -8.73
C ASP A 622 24.28 6.67 -9.06
N ARG A 623 23.59 5.70 -8.49
CA ARG A 623 23.76 4.26 -8.76
C ARG A 623 22.93 3.83 -9.99
N MET A 624 23.22 4.43 -11.13
CA MET A 624 22.37 4.33 -12.32
C MET A 624 22.32 2.93 -12.97
N LYS A 625 23.32 2.08 -12.72
CA LYS A 625 23.28 0.68 -13.15
C LYS A 625 22.22 -0.12 -12.39
N ASP A 626 22.06 0.16 -11.09
CA ASP A 626 21.01 -0.45 -10.28
C ASP A 626 19.63 0.12 -10.65
N VAL A 627 19.56 1.42 -10.94
CA VAL A 627 18.30 2.12 -11.31
C VAL A 627 17.58 1.43 -12.46
N THR A 628 18.27 0.99 -13.50
CA THR A 628 17.65 0.32 -14.66
C THR A 628 16.84 -0.92 -14.22
N SER A 629 17.44 -1.80 -13.42
CA SER A 629 16.74 -2.98 -12.94
C SER A 629 15.62 -2.66 -11.94
N MET A 630 15.81 -1.62 -11.12
CA MET A 630 14.78 -1.18 -10.17
C MET A 630 13.56 -0.58 -10.86
N LEU A 631 13.77 0.17 -11.94
CA LEU A 631 12.69 0.71 -12.75
C LEU A 631 11.93 -0.39 -13.50
N ASP A 632 12.61 -1.43 -13.94
CA ASP A 632 11.97 -2.61 -14.53
C ASP A 632 11.03 -3.29 -13.52
N TRP A 633 11.50 -3.51 -12.30
CA TRP A 633 10.67 -4.05 -11.22
C TRP A 633 9.51 -3.11 -10.86
N THR A 634 9.76 -1.82 -10.73
CA THR A 634 8.71 -0.83 -10.43
C THR A 634 7.63 -0.83 -11.51
N ALA A 635 8.02 -0.87 -12.80
CA ALA A 635 7.08 -0.93 -13.90
C ALA A 635 6.21 -2.20 -13.86
N ARG A 636 6.84 -3.34 -13.58
CA ARG A 636 6.17 -4.63 -13.48
C ARG A 636 5.20 -4.70 -12.31
N GLU A 637 5.61 -4.16 -11.15
CA GLU A 637 4.82 -4.19 -9.92
C GLU A 637 3.64 -3.22 -9.95
N THR A 638 3.73 -2.11 -10.68
CA THR A 638 2.63 -1.17 -10.87
C THR A 638 1.64 -1.63 -11.92
N TYR A 639 2.08 -2.48 -12.87
CA TYR A 639 1.23 -2.94 -13.95
C TYR A 639 0.28 -4.05 -13.49
N ASP A 640 -1.01 -3.84 -13.67
CA ASP A 640 -2.05 -4.83 -13.50
C ASP A 640 -3.02 -4.77 -14.67
N ALA A 641 -3.03 -5.80 -15.48
CA ALA A 641 -3.88 -5.87 -16.67
C ALA A 641 -5.38 -5.99 -16.37
N GLN A 642 -5.75 -6.23 -15.11
CA GLN A 642 -7.10 -6.68 -14.78
C GLN A 642 -7.91 -5.69 -13.96
N ILE A 643 -7.24 -4.88 -13.13
CA ILE A 643 -7.93 -3.92 -12.27
C ILE A 643 -7.71 -2.52 -12.82
N HIS A 644 -6.97 -1.70 -12.12
CA HIS A 644 -6.53 -0.41 -12.63
C HIS A 644 -5.03 -0.48 -12.85
N SER A 645 -4.65 -0.62 -14.10
CA SER A 645 -3.25 -0.65 -14.50
C SER A 645 -2.53 0.60 -13.99
N PHE A 646 -1.32 0.42 -13.50
CA PHE A 646 -0.39 1.46 -13.12
C PHE A 646 -0.65 2.23 -11.82
N VAL A 647 -1.79 2.10 -11.15
CA VAL A 647 -1.99 2.68 -9.82
C VAL A 647 -1.27 1.81 -8.78
N VAL A 648 -0.45 2.43 -7.96
CA VAL A 648 0.40 1.76 -6.99
C VAL A 648 -0.43 1.13 -5.87
N PRO A 649 -0.30 -0.18 -5.61
CA PRO A 649 -0.90 -0.80 -4.44
C PRO A 649 -0.08 -0.50 -3.18
N GLU A 650 -0.63 -0.75 -2.01
CA GLU A 650 0.11 -0.67 -0.75
C GLU A 650 1.33 -1.60 -0.77
N GLY A 651 1.17 -2.81 -1.31
CA GLY A 651 2.24 -3.77 -1.43
C GLY A 651 2.06 -4.74 -2.59
N VAL A 652 3.12 -5.50 -2.85
CA VAL A 652 3.14 -6.57 -3.84
C VAL A 652 3.79 -7.82 -3.29
N GLN A 653 3.40 -8.97 -3.84
CA GLN A 653 4.10 -10.24 -3.69
C GLN A 653 4.58 -10.71 -5.05
N VAL A 654 5.74 -11.31 -5.08
CA VAL A 654 6.26 -11.98 -6.25
C VAL A 654 6.37 -13.47 -5.91
N ASP A 655 5.87 -14.34 -6.78
CA ASP A 655 6.00 -15.77 -6.58
C ASP A 655 7.48 -16.22 -6.64
N PRO A 656 7.85 -17.36 -6.04
CA PRO A 656 9.25 -17.82 -6.02
C PRO A 656 9.90 -17.99 -7.40
N THR A 657 9.11 -18.18 -8.45
CA THR A 657 9.61 -18.27 -9.84
C THR A 657 9.79 -16.90 -10.49
N GLY A 658 9.30 -15.82 -9.86
CA GLY A 658 9.27 -14.49 -10.43
C GLY A 658 8.25 -14.30 -11.57
N ARG A 659 7.40 -15.30 -11.83
CA ARG A 659 6.45 -15.25 -12.94
C ARG A 659 5.24 -14.39 -12.65
N TYR A 660 4.73 -14.44 -11.42
CA TYR A 660 3.52 -13.75 -11.03
C TYR A 660 3.80 -12.64 -10.05
N VAL A 661 3.17 -11.50 -10.27
CA VAL A 661 3.11 -10.38 -9.33
C VAL A 661 1.70 -10.30 -8.79
N PHE A 662 1.59 -10.36 -7.48
CA PHE A 662 0.34 -10.33 -6.75
C PHE A 662 0.25 -9.07 -5.89
N ARG A 663 -0.82 -8.33 -6.03
CA ARG A 663 -1.05 -7.10 -5.28
C ARG A 663 -1.68 -7.38 -3.93
N THR A 664 -1.23 -6.66 -2.92
CA THR A 664 -1.73 -6.76 -1.56
C THR A 664 -1.94 -5.38 -0.97
N GLY A 665 -2.81 -5.32 0.02
CA GLY A 665 -3.11 -4.05 0.65
C GLY A 665 -4.02 -3.16 -0.19
N ASP A 666 -3.97 -1.88 0.07
CA ASP A 666 -4.85 -0.90 -0.53
C ASP A 666 -4.43 -0.56 -1.97
N GLN A 667 -5.39 -0.45 -2.85
CA GLN A 667 -5.14 0.05 -4.20
C GLN A 667 -5.11 1.57 -4.14
N GLY A 668 -4.00 2.17 -4.57
CA GLY A 668 -3.83 3.61 -4.48
C GLY A 668 -3.69 4.09 -3.05
N ASN A 669 -2.75 3.57 -2.31
CA ASN A 669 -2.39 4.09 -1.00
C ASN A 669 -1.51 5.34 -1.16
N GLY A 670 -1.93 6.45 -0.56
CA GLY A 670 -1.38 7.77 -0.85
C GLY A 670 0.12 7.91 -0.64
N VAL A 671 0.67 7.37 0.45
CA VAL A 671 2.11 7.44 0.68
C VAL A 671 2.90 6.58 -0.31
N GLN A 672 2.36 5.40 -0.66
CA GLN A 672 3.05 4.51 -1.60
C GLN A 672 3.10 5.13 -3.00
N GLU A 673 2.00 5.75 -3.44
CA GLU A 673 1.94 6.49 -4.70
C GLU A 673 2.90 7.66 -4.73
N ALA A 674 2.92 8.46 -3.65
CA ALA A 674 3.78 9.62 -3.55
C ALA A 674 5.27 9.24 -3.64
N GLU A 675 5.67 8.14 -2.99
CA GLU A 675 7.05 7.67 -3.06
C GLU A 675 7.44 7.19 -4.47
N ILE A 676 6.52 6.61 -5.22
CA ILE A 676 6.77 6.24 -6.62
C ILE A 676 6.78 7.49 -7.52
N VAL A 677 5.88 8.44 -7.30
CA VAL A 677 5.89 9.73 -8.05
C VAL A 677 7.19 10.48 -7.84
N LYS A 678 7.78 10.42 -6.65
CA LYS A 678 9.09 11.01 -6.38
C LYS A 678 10.21 10.41 -7.23
N ILE A 679 10.17 9.10 -7.54
CA ILE A 679 11.12 8.48 -8.47
C ILE A 679 11.10 9.23 -9.81
N PHE A 680 9.91 9.50 -10.34
CA PHE A 680 9.77 10.20 -11.62
C PHE A 680 10.28 11.64 -11.53
N ARG A 681 10.04 12.35 -10.42
CA ARG A 681 10.61 13.69 -10.20
C ARG A 681 12.14 13.67 -10.15
N LEU A 682 12.72 12.66 -9.52
CA LEU A 682 14.19 12.47 -9.50
C LEU A 682 14.75 12.14 -10.89
N LEU A 683 14.04 11.38 -11.73
CA LEU A 683 14.40 11.14 -13.12
C LEU A 683 14.31 12.41 -13.96
N ILE A 684 13.23 13.18 -13.80
CA ILE A 684 13.05 14.50 -14.43
C ILE A 684 14.14 15.48 -13.97
N GLY A 685 14.51 15.43 -12.73
CA GLY A 685 15.70 16.11 -12.21
C GLY A 685 15.61 17.63 -12.12
N VAL A 686 14.40 18.21 -12.03
CA VAL A 686 14.24 19.65 -11.72
C VAL A 686 14.35 19.81 -10.21
N ASP A 687 15.42 20.44 -9.76
CA ASP A 687 15.69 20.72 -8.35
C ASP A 687 15.64 22.23 -8.09
N ASP A 688 14.52 22.66 -7.54
CA ASP A 688 14.20 24.03 -7.19
C ASP A 688 14.08 24.27 -5.66
N ASN A 689 14.60 23.33 -4.85
CA ASN A 689 14.65 23.47 -3.40
C ASN A 689 15.37 24.75 -2.95
N HIS A 690 16.32 25.21 -3.77
CA HIS A 690 17.00 26.48 -3.61
C HIS A 690 16.76 27.37 -4.84
N PRO A 691 15.70 28.19 -4.86
CA PRO A 691 15.30 28.94 -6.05
C PRO A 691 16.36 29.88 -6.63
N GLN A 692 17.33 30.32 -5.81
CA GLN A 692 18.46 31.14 -6.27
C GLN A 692 19.46 30.39 -7.16
N ARG A 693 19.40 29.07 -7.15
CA ARG A 693 20.30 28.18 -7.89
C ARG A 693 19.56 27.00 -8.49
N LEU A 694 18.57 27.32 -9.31
CA LEU A 694 17.83 26.27 -10.05
C LEU A 694 18.83 25.30 -10.69
N ARG A 695 18.60 24.03 -10.50
CA ARG A 695 19.37 22.94 -11.12
C ARG A 695 18.47 22.05 -11.95
N ILE A 696 18.96 21.63 -13.08
CA ILE A 696 18.30 20.66 -13.97
C ILE A 696 19.26 19.51 -14.18
N MET A 697 18.91 18.39 -13.61
CA MET A 697 19.76 17.21 -13.48
C MET A 697 18.99 15.95 -13.90
N PRO A 698 18.49 15.86 -15.13
CA PRO A 698 17.74 14.70 -15.58
C PRO A 698 18.64 13.46 -15.52
N ARG A 699 18.06 12.36 -15.09
CA ARG A 699 18.73 11.06 -14.99
C ARG A 699 18.13 10.10 -16.00
N LEU A 700 18.63 10.10 -17.22
CA LEU A 700 18.15 9.27 -18.32
C LEU A 700 18.68 7.83 -18.16
N PRO A 701 17.89 6.81 -17.78
CA PRO A 701 18.34 5.44 -17.64
C PRO A 701 19.08 4.94 -18.89
N TYR A 702 20.00 3.99 -18.75
CA TYR A 702 20.87 3.56 -19.85
C TYR A 702 20.10 2.96 -21.04
N ASP A 703 19.00 2.30 -20.82
CA ASP A 703 18.14 1.66 -21.80
C ASP A 703 17.02 2.56 -22.34
N TRP A 704 16.91 3.79 -21.80
CA TRP A 704 15.93 4.76 -22.29
C TRP A 704 16.55 5.66 -23.36
N SER A 705 15.71 6.04 -24.33
CA SER A 705 16.12 6.94 -25.41
C SER A 705 15.74 8.40 -25.19
N GLU A 706 14.68 8.66 -24.37
CA GLU A 706 14.15 10.02 -24.21
C GLU A 706 13.49 10.21 -22.84
N ILE A 707 13.73 11.37 -22.23
CA ILE A 707 12.88 12.01 -21.22
C ILE A 707 12.48 13.38 -21.74
N ALA A 708 11.19 13.59 -21.99
CA ALA A 708 10.68 14.88 -22.38
C ALA A 708 9.66 15.40 -21.36
N VAL A 709 9.68 16.71 -21.11
CA VAL A 709 8.83 17.36 -20.10
C VAL A 709 8.27 18.65 -20.68
N THR A 710 6.99 18.92 -20.45
CA THR A 710 6.37 20.19 -20.82
C THR A 710 5.52 20.73 -19.69
N LYS A 711 5.45 22.06 -19.57
CA LYS A 711 4.72 22.78 -18.53
C LYS A 711 5.12 22.38 -17.10
N TYR A 712 6.37 21.97 -16.90
CA TYR A 712 6.84 21.59 -15.57
C TYR A 712 7.08 22.85 -14.71
N PRO A 713 6.43 22.96 -13.54
CA PRO A 713 6.61 24.12 -12.68
C PRO A 713 7.97 24.08 -12.00
N ALA A 714 8.73 25.13 -12.10
CA ALA A 714 9.95 25.31 -11.34
C ALA A 714 9.87 26.63 -10.56
N LEU A 715 10.30 26.61 -9.32
CA LEU A 715 10.45 27.79 -8.51
C LEU A 715 11.80 28.43 -8.80
N VAL A 716 11.78 29.70 -9.16
CA VAL A 716 12.98 30.47 -9.47
C VAL A 716 13.00 31.77 -8.67
N GLU A 717 14.20 32.26 -8.33
CA GLU A 717 14.35 33.57 -7.72
C GLU A 717 15.12 34.47 -8.67
N GLN A 718 14.47 35.53 -9.13
CA GLN A 718 15.05 36.54 -10.02
C GLN A 718 14.82 37.94 -9.43
N ASN A 719 15.88 38.71 -9.35
CA ASN A 719 15.83 40.07 -8.79
C ASN A 719 15.23 40.14 -7.36
N GLY A 720 15.46 39.13 -6.57
CA GLY A 720 14.92 39.00 -5.20
C GLY A 720 13.45 38.58 -5.12
N ASN A 721 12.79 38.34 -6.26
CA ASN A 721 11.43 37.87 -6.31
C ASN A 721 11.41 36.36 -6.63
N ARG A 722 10.61 35.61 -5.89
CA ARG A 722 10.33 34.20 -6.18
C ARG A 722 9.14 34.10 -7.10
N GLU A 723 9.32 33.39 -8.20
CA GLU A 723 8.34 33.22 -9.23
C GLU A 723 8.30 31.77 -9.71
N ARG A 724 7.16 31.38 -10.23
CA ARG A 724 7.01 30.09 -10.93
C ARG A 724 7.34 30.28 -12.40
N ALA A 725 8.29 29.51 -12.89
CA ALA A 725 8.55 29.35 -14.32
C ALA A 725 8.02 28.01 -14.81
N LEU A 726 7.57 27.96 -16.06
CA LEU A 726 7.16 26.73 -16.71
C LEU A 726 8.26 26.25 -17.64
N LEU A 727 8.91 25.17 -17.25
CA LEU A 727 9.97 24.53 -18.02
C LEU A 727 9.41 23.56 -19.04
N GLN A 728 10.11 23.46 -20.16
CA GLN A 728 9.99 22.37 -21.12
C GLN A 728 11.38 21.93 -21.54
N TYR A 729 11.60 20.64 -21.65
CA TYR A 729 12.82 20.09 -22.20
C TYR A 729 12.57 18.74 -22.85
N ASP A 730 13.49 18.39 -23.78
CA ASP A 730 13.55 17.10 -24.43
C ASP A 730 15.00 16.62 -24.40
N LEU A 731 15.29 15.65 -23.53
CA LEU A 731 16.59 15.01 -23.41
C LEU A 731 16.57 13.68 -24.16
N ARG A 732 17.45 13.53 -25.12
CA ARG A 732 17.58 12.34 -25.97
C ARG A 732 18.96 11.73 -25.85
N ARG A 733 18.99 10.40 -25.97
CA ARG A 733 20.23 9.60 -26.09
C ARG A 733 20.27 8.88 -27.43
N ALA A 734 21.39 8.97 -28.13
CA ALA A 734 21.71 8.22 -29.32
C ALA A 734 23.13 7.62 -29.18
N GLY A 735 23.21 6.36 -28.76
CA GLY A 735 24.48 5.74 -28.36
C GLY A 735 25.12 6.44 -27.16
N ASP A 736 26.35 6.89 -27.31
CA ASP A 736 27.07 7.64 -26.26
C ASP A 736 26.76 9.14 -26.29
N HIS A 737 25.99 9.65 -27.23
CA HIS A 737 25.68 11.07 -27.38
C HIS A 737 24.35 11.42 -26.71
N MET A 738 24.32 12.61 -26.10
CA MET A 738 23.08 13.20 -25.55
C MET A 738 22.79 14.55 -26.18
N SER A 739 21.51 14.81 -26.46
CA SER A 739 21.03 16.12 -26.86
C SER A 739 19.93 16.59 -25.94
N LEU A 740 20.00 17.84 -25.52
CA LEU A 740 19.01 18.50 -24.68
C LEU A 740 18.48 19.74 -25.40
N GLU A 741 17.21 19.74 -25.72
CA GLU A 741 16.49 20.95 -26.14
C GLU A 741 15.72 21.44 -24.90
N ILE A 742 16.02 22.69 -24.46
CA ILE A 742 15.42 23.23 -23.22
C ILE A 742 15.01 24.68 -23.40
N ALA A 743 13.82 25.00 -22.90
CA ALA A 743 13.26 26.34 -22.87
C ALA A 743 12.37 26.54 -21.62
N ALA A 744 11.97 27.77 -21.37
CA ALA A 744 11.01 28.12 -20.33
C ALA A 744 9.96 29.09 -20.88
N ASP A 745 8.92 29.42 -20.10
CA ASP A 745 7.93 30.44 -20.47
C ASP A 745 8.52 31.87 -20.40
N ARG A 746 9.70 32.01 -19.82
CA ARG A 746 10.47 33.27 -19.69
C ARG A 746 11.96 33.02 -19.69
N PRO A 747 12.80 34.02 -19.90
CA PRO A 747 14.26 33.87 -19.77
C PRO A 747 14.61 33.51 -18.31
N LEU A 748 15.47 32.50 -18.12
CA LEU A 748 16.03 32.16 -16.82
C LEU A 748 17.53 32.45 -16.84
N GLY A 749 18.02 33.15 -15.83
CA GLY A 749 19.43 33.43 -15.56
C GLY A 749 20.16 32.17 -15.14
N PRO A 750 21.43 32.24 -14.74
CA PRO A 750 22.30 31.07 -14.75
C PRO A 750 21.68 29.84 -14.06
N VAL A 751 21.46 28.77 -14.83
CA VAL A 751 20.92 27.49 -14.39
C VAL A 751 22.04 26.47 -14.40
N SER A 752 22.19 25.75 -13.29
CA SER A 752 23.15 24.65 -13.23
C SER A 752 22.56 23.41 -13.90
N MET A 753 23.28 22.88 -14.87
CA MET A 753 22.93 21.68 -15.61
C MET A 753 23.83 20.53 -15.21
N ARG A 754 23.26 19.32 -15.15
CA ARG A 754 24.03 18.09 -14.97
C ARG A 754 23.38 16.99 -15.81
N LEU A 755 24.08 16.58 -16.88
CA LEU A 755 23.57 15.59 -17.83
C LEU A 755 24.28 14.25 -17.67
N GLY A 756 23.58 13.19 -17.85
CA GLY A 756 24.01 11.80 -17.73
C GLY A 756 22.85 10.86 -17.43
N PRO A 757 23.14 9.62 -17.01
CA PRO A 757 24.46 9.03 -16.83
C PRO A 757 25.16 8.67 -18.15
N PHE A 758 26.48 8.66 -18.15
CA PHE A 758 27.29 8.04 -19.20
C PHE A 758 28.00 6.81 -18.62
N ALA A 759 28.08 5.73 -19.40
CA ALA A 759 28.74 4.49 -18.99
C ALA A 759 30.29 4.63 -18.94
N LYS A 760 30.84 5.55 -19.71
CA LYS A 760 32.25 5.91 -19.76
C LYS A 760 32.41 7.42 -19.74
N GLU A 761 33.62 7.90 -19.50
CA GLU A 761 33.92 9.31 -19.51
C GLU A 761 33.54 9.96 -20.86
N PRO A 762 32.57 10.93 -20.86
CA PRO A 762 32.13 11.58 -22.08
C PRO A 762 33.13 12.66 -22.49
N ALA A 763 33.18 12.98 -23.79
CA ALA A 763 33.81 14.21 -24.28
C ALA A 763 32.78 15.36 -24.33
N ALA A 764 33.26 16.62 -24.36
CA ALA A 764 32.33 17.77 -24.54
C ALA A 764 31.52 17.66 -25.83
N ALA A 765 32.09 17.05 -26.88
CA ALA A 765 31.44 16.79 -28.14
C ALA A 765 30.28 15.78 -28.09
N ASP A 766 30.20 14.99 -27.01
CA ASP A 766 29.13 13.99 -26.84
C ASP A 766 27.80 14.62 -26.34
N VAL A 767 27.82 15.92 -26.02
CA VAL A 767 26.64 16.61 -25.51
C VAL A 767 26.32 17.85 -26.37
N LEU A 768 25.05 17.98 -26.75
CA LEU A 768 24.48 19.17 -27.37
C LEU A 768 23.37 19.74 -26.48
N VAL A 769 23.40 21.05 -26.25
CA VAL A 769 22.33 21.80 -25.55
C VAL A 769 21.85 22.90 -26.49
N ASN A 770 20.58 22.84 -26.90
CA ASN A 770 20.02 23.76 -27.89
C ASN A 770 20.93 23.88 -29.13
N GLY A 771 21.42 22.74 -29.63
CA GLY A 771 22.28 22.66 -30.84
C GLY A 771 23.73 23.11 -30.64
N LYS A 772 24.18 23.39 -29.42
CA LYS A 772 25.54 23.81 -29.11
C LYS A 772 26.21 22.92 -28.07
N HIS A 773 27.52 22.75 -28.19
CA HIS A 773 28.29 22.09 -27.14
C HIS A 773 28.39 23.00 -25.92
N PRO A 774 28.27 22.49 -24.71
CA PRO A 774 28.39 23.31 -23.50
C PRO A 774 29.84 23.81 -23.34
N SER A 775 30.00 25.11 -23.10
CA SER A 775 31.28 25.70 -22.71
C SER A 775 31.54 25.42 -21.23
N ASP A 776 32.80 25.32 -20.83
CA ASP A 776 33.22 25.16 -19.42
C ASP A 776 32.60 23.94 -18.72
N ALA A 777 32.33 22.90 -19.50
CA ALA A 777 31.79 21.66 -18.97
C ALA A 777 32.82 20.96 -18.06
N LYS A 778 32.35 20.58 -16.87
CA LYS A 778 33.09 19.73 -15.93
C LYS A 778 32.61 18.32 -16.04
N ILE A 779 33.51 17.40 -16.26
CA ILE A 779 33.23 15.96 -16.32
C ILE A 779 33.67 15.34 -15.02
N GLY A 780 32.86 14.49 -14.44
CA GLY A 780 33.21 13.81 -13.19
C GLY A 780 32.37 12.54 -12.99
N GLN A 781 32.93 11.61 -12.25
CA GLN A 781 32.28 10.39 -11.84
C GLN A 781 31.55 10.64 -10.53
N SER A 782 30.29 10.11 -10.43
CA SER A 782 29.52 10.06 -9.21
C SER A 782 28.73 8.77 -9.18
N GLY A 783 28.72 8.09 -8.05
CA GLY A 783 28.17 6.75 -7.96
C GLY A 783 28.89 5.77 -8.87
N ASP A 784 28.16 5.14 -9.77
CA ASP A 784 28.69 4.19 -10.75
C ASP A 784 28.74 4.73 -12.20
N SER A 785 28.55 6.04 -12.35
CA SER A 785 28.28 6.68 -13.63
C SER A 785 29.11 7.96 -13.83
N TRP A 786 29.26 8.38 -15.09
CA TRP A 786 29.88 9.64 -15.45
C TRP A 786 28.82 10.70 -15.74
N TRP A 787 29.17 11.95 -15.48
CA TRP A 787 28.29 13.10 -15.58
C TRP A 787 29.00 14.32 -16.14
N MET A 788 28.27 15.10 -16.92
CA MET A 788 28.74 16.38 -17.41
C MET A 788 27.96 17.51 -16.75
N SER A 789 28.66 18.43 -16.09
CA SER A 789 28.07 19.57 -15.38
C SER A 789 28.54 20.89 -15.99
N PHE A 790 27.65 21.85 -16.17
CA PHE A 790 27.93 23.18 -16.76
C PHE A 790 26.86 24.17 -16.29
N ILE A 791 27.06 25.44 -16.59
CA ILE A 791 26.08 26.51 -16.34
C ILE A 791 25.60 27.05 -17.69
N THR A 792 24.32 27.27 -17.80
CA THR A 792 23.71 27.85 -19.02
C THR A 792 22.59 28.80 -18.66
N SER A 793 22.18 29.63 -19.60
CA SER A 793 20.93 30.42 -19.50
C SER A 793 19.86 29.73 -20.36
N ILE A 794 18.62 29.75 -19.88
CA ILE A 794 17.50 29.17 -20.60
C ILE A 794 16.70 30.30 -21.24
N GLY A 795 16.57 30.25 -22.53
CA GLY A 795 15.75 31.20 -23.30
C GLY A 795 14.25 30.88 -23.20
N PRO A 796 13.40 31.84 -23.62
CA PRO A 796 11.97 31.58 -23.76
C PRO A 796 11.75 30.56 -24.85
N ALA A 797 10.69 29.74 -24.69
CA ALA A 797 10.23 28.86 -25.75
C ALA A 797 9.95 29.70 -27.01
N ALA A 798 10.50 29.28 -28.17
CA ALA A 798 10.10 29.88 -29.44
C ALA A 798 8.56 29.71 -29.53
N VAL A 799 7.86 30.84 -29.68
CA VAL A 799 6.41 30.80 -29.92
C VAL A 799 6.24 30.09 -31.27
N ALA A 800 5.87 28.83 -31.25
CA ALA A 800 5.47 28.15 -32.47
C ALA A 800 4.27 28.93 -33.00
N ALA A 801 4.50 29.68 -34.09
CA ALA A 801 3.40 30.25 -34.84
C ALA A 801 2.50 29.08 -35.26
N LYS A 802 1.29 29.03 -34.68
CA LYS A 802 0.24 28.11 -35.10
C LYS A 802 -0.26 28.49 -36.48
#